data_d3171249abd9375317bfa4746c3147ba
#
_entry.id   d3171249abd9375317bfa4746c3147ba
#
_cell.length_a   1.000
_cell.length_b   1.000
_cell.length_c   1.000
_cell.angle_alpha   90.00
_cell.angle_beta   90.00
_cell.angle_gamma   90.00
#
_symmetry.space_group_name_H-M   'P 1'
#
loop_
_entity.id
_entity.type
_entity.pdbx_description
1 polymer ?
#
loop_
_entity_poly.entity_id
_entity_poly.type
_entity_poly.pdbx_seq_one_letter_code
_entity_poly.pdbx_strand_id
1 'polypeptide(L)'
;MSSSLKKAAGSAPRLFERYVPVDHTRVSFDAGFWKSWSDTVRDVTIPTQHMRLDEEGFLEVLDFDKPAGPLARPIQPSGLSMQHFFDSDFGKWIEAASYTLKNNPNPDVEAKIDAIVEKLEHGQMADGYLNSWFIRREPEKRWTNLRDLHEMYSMGHLLEGAVAYYQATGKRRFLDVMIRAIDHIIDTFGTEPDKLRGYDAHEEIELALVKLYRVTGDPRHLKLATYFVDERGRMPSYYDEEARLRGEDPADYVYKTYSYSQAHMPVREQTQVVGHAVRAMYLFSAMADLAYENDDPTLKSACDQLFDNLTGRQLYVTGGLGPSASNEGFTREFDLPNETAYAETCAAVALGFWSHRMAQIDLDGKFTDALETVLFNGALSGISRDGEHYFYENVLESHGQNRRWKWHYCPCCPTNIARFITSLGQYFYSVKNGEVAVHLYGANTAELDVDGTFLRLKQDTAYPWDGDVRLSVGLSAPASLTFRLHIPGWCHKARISVKGQEIDFAASVEKGYAAITLDWKDGDEIRLSFDMPVERVYAHPAVGEDANRVAFKRGPVVYCVEQADIGTEPQRLRIIRDAALKPRFDADLLGGAVVLEGDALEADAGDWSGKLYRTSPPSLKPKAFKAIPYHLWANRDEGAMQVWLTEE
;
A
#
# COMPACT_ATOMS: atom_id res chain seq x y z
N MET A 1 -10.33 24.83 -5.62
CA MET A 1 -11.77 25.20 -5.75
C MET A 1 -12.56 24.02 -5.23
N SER A 2 -13.18 24.16 -4.07
CA SER A 2 -14.06 23.15 -3.48
C SER A 2 -15.24 22.93 -4.41
N SER A 3 -15.30 21.79 -5.09
CA SER A 3 -16.51 21.40 -5.83
C SER A 3 -17.51 20.85 -4.80
N SER A 4 -18.32 21.74 -4.24
CA SER A 4 -19.58 21.32 -3.67
C SER A 4 -20.42 20.74 -4.82
N LEU A 5 -20.43 19.41 -4.95
CA LEU A 5 -21.41 18.71 -5.77
C LEU A 5 -22.79 19.09 -5.22
N LYS A 6 -23.51 19.98 -5.93
CA LYS A 6 -24.88 20.32 -5.61
C LYS A 6 -25.67 19.02 -5.52
N LYS A 7 -26.18 18.69 -4.34
CA LYS A 7 -27.17 17.63 -4.15
C LYS A 7 -28.30 17.85 -5.15
N ALA A 8 -28.46 16.97 -6.11
CA ALA A 8 -29.65 16.91 -6.95
C ALA A 8 -30.84 16.59 -6.03
N ALA A 9 -31.79 17.48 -5.94
CA ALA A 9 -32.99 17.29 -5.17
C ALA A 9 -33.77 16.10 -5.76
N GLY A 10 -33.88 14.98 -5.00
CA GLY A 10 -34.78 13.88 -5.30
C GLY A 10 -34.15 12.49 -5.47
N SER A 11 -32.85 12.28 -5.17
CA SER A 11 -32.29 10.93 -5.15
C SER A 11 -32.73 10.18 -3.88
N ALA A 12 -33.02 8.89 -4.01
CA ALA A 12 -33.21 8.01 -2.85
C ALA A 12 -32.03 8.14 -1.88
N PRO A 13 -32.23 7.96 -0.56
CA PRO A 13 -31.13 7.96 0.39
C PRO A 13 -30.14 6.86 -0.01
N ARG A 14 -28.83 7.18 -0.02
CA ARG A 14 -27.78 6.21 -0.31
C ARG A 14 -27.70 5.18 0.82
N LEU A 15 -27.35 3.93 0.47
CA LEU A 15 -27.10 2.87 1.46
C LEU A 15 -25.82 3.15 2.25
N PHE A 16 -24.83 3.74 1.60
CA PHE A 16 -23.55 4.05 2.22
C PHE A 16 -23.35 5.56 2.34
N GLU A 17 -23.01 6.00 3.54
CA GLU A 17 -22.53 7.35 3.81
C GLU A 17 -21.02 7.32 3.96
N ARG A 18 -20.32 8.02 3.08
CA ARG A 18 -18.86 8.00 3.03
C ARG A 18 -18.24 9.03 3.97
N TYR A 19 -17.24 8.58 4.71
CA TYR A 19 -16.23 9.47 5.24
C TYR A 19 -15.29 9.92 4.12
N VAL A 20 -15.28 11.21 3.82
CA VAL A 20 -14.45 11.78 2.75
C VAL A 20 -13.04 12.00 3.28
N PRO A 21 -11.99 11.39 2.68
CA PRO A 21 -10.63 11.60 3.14
C PRO A 21 -10.23 13.06 2.94
N VAL A 22 -9.43 13.55 3.86
CA VAL A 22 -8.84 14.89 3.75
C VAL A 22 -7.73 14.84 2.69
N ASP A 23 -7.71 15.82 1.80
CA ASP A 23 -6.66 15.95 0.79
C ASP A 23 -5.29 15.96 1.49
N HIS A 24 -4.35 15.11 1.02
CA HIS A 24 -3.01 14.98 1.59
C HIS A 24 -2.29 16.33 1.74
N THR A 25 -2.58 17.29 0.86
CA THR A 25 -1.98 18.64 0.89
C THR A 25 -2.49 19.52 2.03
N ARG A 26 -3.54 19.09 2.71
CA ARG A 26 -4.09 19.73 3.90
C ARG A 26 -3.47 19.21 5.19
N VAL A 27 -2.57 18.24 5.11
CA VAL A 27 -1.89 17.65 6.26
C VAL A 27 -0.38 17.87 6.10
N SER A 28 0.22 18.61 7.05
CA SER A 28 1.65 18.92 7.09
C SER A 28 2.33 18.14 8.20
N PHE A 29 3.37 17.40 7.86
CA PHE A 29 4.23 16.73 8.84
C PHE A 29 5.38 17.66 9.22
N ASP A 30 5.26 18.38 10.35
CA ASP A 30 6.21 19.42 10.76
C ASP A 30 7.34 18.86 11.66
N ALA A 31 7.15 17.69 12.24
CA ALA A 31 8.10 17.04 13.15
C ALA A 31 7.86 15.51 13.22
N GLY A 32 8.73 14.82 13.95
CA GLY A 32 8.56 13.42 14.33
C GLY A 32 8.81 12.41 13.20
N PHE A 33 8.29 11.22 13.40
CA PHE A 33 8.58 10.04 12.58
C PHE A 33 8.29 10.27 11.08
N TRP A 34 7.06 10.68 10.75
CA TRP A 34 6.64 10.83 9.36
C TRP A 34 7.28 12.01 8.63
N LYS A 35 7.64 13.09 9.36
CA LYS A 35 8.40 14.21 8.77
C LYS A 35 9.69 13.71 8.14
N SER A 36 10.44 12.91 8.88
CA SER A 36 11.73 12.39 8.44
C SER A 36 11.61 11.51 7.20
N TRP A 37 10.60 10.64 7.13
CA TRP A 37 10.35 9.80 5.96
C TRP A 37 9.84 10.60 4.76
N SER A 38 8.91 11.53 4.98
CA SER A 38 8.37 12.38 3.91
C SER A 38 9.45 13.26 3.28
N ASP A 39 10.34 13.84 4.10
CA ASP A 39 11.48 14.63 3.59
C ASP A 39 12.45 13.77 2.79
N THR A 40 12.82 12.59 3.30
CA THR A 40 13.69 11.65 2.58
C THR A 40 13.10 11.28 1.22
N VAL A 41 11.81 10.94 1.17
CA VAL A 41 11.18 10.56 -0.10
C VAL A 41 11.12 11.76 -1.06
N ARG A 42 10.74 12.95 -0.58
CA ARG A 42 10.68 14.15 -1.42
C ARG A 42 12.05 14.58 -1.95
N ASP A 43 13.07 14.64 -1.07
CA ASP A 43 14.34 15.31 -1.36
C ASP A 43 15.39 14.36 -1.93
N VAL A 44 15.27 13.05 -1.70
CA VAL A 44 16.22 12.03 -2.15
C VAL A 44 15.56 11.06 -3.12
N THR A 45 14.46 10.42 -2.71
CA THR A 45 13.86 9.32 -3.48
C THR A 45 13.31 9.78 -4.83
N ILE A 46 12.53 10.86 -4.86
CA ILE A 46 11.93 11.36 -6.11
C ILE A 46 13.01 11.77 -7.14
N PRO A 47 14.05 12.56 -6.78
CA PRO A 47 15.13 12.88 -7.73
C PRO A 47 15.90 11.64 -8.20
N THR A 48 16.25 10.73 -7.28
CA THR A 48 17.04 9.54 -7.59
C THR A 48 16.27 8.58 -8.49
N GLN A 49 14.97 8.39 -8.25
CA GLN A 49 14.14 7.55 -9.11
C GLN A 49 14.05 8.11 -10.54
N HIS A 50 13.89 9.41 -10.72
CA HIS A 50 13.92 10.01 -12.07
C HIS A 50 15.25 9.74 -12.77
N MET A 51 16.35 9.91 -12.08
CA MET A 51 17.69 9.62 -12.62
C MET A 51 17.79 8.15 -13.06
N ARG A 52 17.28 7.21 -12.25
CA ARG A 52 17.27 5.78 -12.59
C ARG A 52 16.37 5.47 -13.79
N LEU A 53 15.19 6.07 -13.86
CA LEU A 53 14.29 5.92 -15.00
C LEU A 53 14.94 6.39 -16.31
N ASP A 54 15.75 7.44 -16.27
CA ASP A 54 16.49 7.93 -17.42
C ASP A 54 17.69 7.00 -17.76
N GLU A 55 18.56 6.71 -16.79
CA GLU A 55 19.76 5.87 -16.98
C GLU A 55 19.43 4.45 -17.45
N GLU A 56 18.33 3.87 -17.01
CA GLU A 56 17.90 2.51 -17.33
C GLU A 56 16.99 2.42 -18.57
N GLY A 57 16.80 3.53 -19.29
CA GLY A 57 16.11 3.59 -20.58
C GLY A 57 14.59 3.62 -20.52
N PHE A 58 13.97 3.85 -19.34
CA PHE A 58 12.50 3.96 -19.23
C PHE A 58 11.96 5.21 -19.94
N LEU A 59 12.72 6.30 -19.98
CA LEU A 59 12.31 7.52 -20.68
C LEU A 59 12.68 7.51 -22.17
N GLU A 60 13.59 6.65 -22.60
CA GLU A 60 13.97 6.49 -24.02
C GLU A 60 12.82 5.89 -24.85
N VAL A 61 11.95 5.05 -24.23
CA VAL A 61 10.81 4.47 -24.95
C VAL A 61 9.82 5.53 -25.44
N LEU A 62 9.87 6.75 -24.90
CA LEU A 62 9.03 7.89 -25.29
C LEU A 62 9.60 8.70 -26.48
N ASP A 63 10.72 8.29 -27.08
CA ASP A 63 11.26 8.93 -28.29
C ASP A 63 10.58 8.37 -29.56
N PHE A 64 9.30 8.69 -29.75
CA PHE A 64 8.45 8.13 -30.79
C PHE A 64 8.90 8.45 -32.22
N ASP A 65 9.69 9.51 -32.42
CA ASP A 65 10.27 9.88 -33.72
C ASP A 65 11.45 9.00 -34.14
N LYS A 66 12.02 8.23 -33.21
CA LYS A 66 13.14 7.35 -33.46
C LYS A 66 12.68 5.90 -33.64
N PRO A 67 13.33 5.11 -34.52
CA PRO A 67 13.11 3.69 -34.52
C PRO A 67 13.33 3.09 -33.13
N ALA A 68 12.55 2.07 -32.78
CA ALA A 68 12.75 1.38 -31.52
C ALA A 68 14.16 0.81 -31.46
N GLY A 69 14.95 1.23 -30.47
CA GLY A 69 16.31 0.75 -30.23
C GLY A 69 16.35 -0.73 -29.81
N PRO A 70 17.54 -1.29 -29.54
CA PRO A 70 17.65 -2.62 -28.94
C PRO A 70 16.88 -2.66 -27.63
N LEU A 71 16.46 -3.87 -27.23
CA LEU A 71 15.76 -4.03 -25.96
C LEU A 71 16.73 -3.68 -24.82
N ALA A 72 16.33 -2.75 -23.97
CA ALA A 72 17.07 -2.44 -22.73
C ALA A 72 17.10 -3.67 -21.80
N ARG A 73 16.08 -4.53 -21.91
CA ARG A 73 15.96 -5.75 -21.12
C ARG A 73 15.56 -6.94 -22.00
N PRO A 74 16.12 -8.15 -21.79
CA PRO A 74 15.84 -9.31 -22.62
C PRO A 74 14.36 -9.73 -22.50
N ILE A 75 13.85 -10.32 -23.58
CA ILE A 75 12.55 -11.01 -23.57
C ILE A 75 12.69 -12.28 -22.73
N GLN A 76 11.78 -12.49 -21.80
CA GLN A 76 11.70 -13.70 -21.00
C GLN A 76 11.27 -14.91 -21.87
N PRO A 77 11.53 -16.13 -21.42
CA PRO A 77 11.06 -17.33 -22.14
C PRO A 77 9.54 -17.38 -22.35
N SER A 78 8.78 -16.69 -21.54
CA SER A 78 7.32 -16.50 -21.66
C SER A 78 6.89 -15.57 -22.80
N GLY A 79 7.84 -14.90 -23.49
CA GLY A 79 7.56 -13.84 -24.46
C GLY A 79 7.38 -12.46 -23.84
N LEU A 80 7.31 -12.34 -22.51
CA LEU A 80 7.16 -11.08 -21.80
C LEU A 80 8.49 -10.31 -21.77
N SER A 81 8.46 -9.03 -22.10
CA SER A 81 9.55 -8.08 -21.82
C SER A 81 9.10 -7.09 -20.76
N MET A 82 9.98 -6.73 -19.84
CA MET A 82 9.71 -5.68 -18.86
C MET A 82 9.34 -4.35 -19.53
N GLN A 83 9.78 -4.11 -20.76
CA GLN A 83 9.41 -2.90 -21.51
C GLN A 83 7.92 -2.80 -21.86
N HIS A 84 7.15 -3.89 -21.80
CA HIS A 84 5.70 -3.84 -21.99
C HIS A 84 4.99 -2.91 -21.00
N PHE A 85 5.56 -2.72 -19.81
CA PHE A 85 4.99 -1.92 -18.75
C PHE A 85 5.88 -0.80 -18.20
N PHE A 86 6.90 -0.37 -18.94
CA PHE A 86 7.72 0.80 -18.55
C PHE A 86 6.88 2.06 -18.36
N ASP A 87 5.80 2.20 -19.12
CA ASP A 87 4.87 3.33 -19.02
C ASP A 87 4.26 3.43 -17.61
N SER A 88 4.05 2.30 -16.94
CA SER A 88 3.51 2.27 -15.58
C SER A 88 4.48 2.85 -14.55
N ASP A 89 5.78 2.64 -14.72
CA ASP A 89 6.78 3.03 -13.72
C ASP A 89 7.02 4.54 -13.71
N PHE A 90 7.12 5.18 -14.88
CA PHE A 90 7.14 6.64 -14.89
C PHE A 90 5.78 7.26 -14.59
N GLY A 91 4.66 6.56 -14.88
CA GLY A 91 3.33 6.96 -14.41
C GLY A 91 3.25 7.07 -12.89
N LYS A 92 3.68 6.03 -12.16
CA LYS A 92 3.77 6.02 -10.69
C LYS A 92 4.74 7.08 -10.15
N TRP A 93 5.88 7.28 -10.83
CA TRP A 93 6.82 8.33 -10.46
C TRP A 93 6.19 9.72 -10.59
N ILE A 94 5.45 10.00 -11.69
CA ILE A 94 4.71 11.25 -11.87
C ILE A 94 3.69 11.44 -10.75
N GLU A 95 2.95 10.39 -10.39
CA GLU A 95 1.99 10.45 -9.28
C GLU A 95 2.68 10.83 -7.97
N ALA A 96 3.76 10.12 -7.60
CA ALA A 96 4.54 10.37 -6.39
C ALA A 96 5.13 11.80 -6.36
N ALA A 97 5.73 12.24 -7.46
CA ALA A 97 6.30 13.57 -7.61
C ALA A 97 5.22 14.66 -7.50
N SER A 98 4.07 14.45 -8.15
CA SER A 98 2.95 15.40 -8.14
C SER A 98 2.39 15.63 -6.73
N TYR A 99 2.31 14.58 -5.91
CA TYR A 99 1.86 14.72 -4.52
C TYR A 99 2.77 15.62 -3.67
N THR A 100 4.03 15.80 -4.05
CA THR A 100 4.94 16.71 -3.33
C THR A 100 4.81 18.17 -3.78
N LEU A 101 4.37 18.44 -5.02
CA LEU A 101 4.47 19.76 -5.65
C LEU A 101 3.60 20.84 -5.01
N LYS A 102 2.41 20.48 -4.53
CA LYS A 102 1.46 21.49 -4.05
C LYS A 102 1.91 22.16 -2.74
N ASN A 103 2.49 21.39 -1.82
CA ASN A 103 3.00 21.91 -0.55
C ASN A 103 4.48 22.32 -0.62
N ASN A 104 5.22 21.77 -1.59
CA ASN A 104 6.62 22.04 -1.81
C ASN A 104 6.88 22.28 -3.30
N PRO A 105 6.54 23.46 -3.85
CA PRO A 105 6.71 23.77 -5.25
C PRO A 105 8.17 23.56 -5.69
N ASN A 106 8.37 22.77 -6.74
CA ASN A 106 9.69 22.46 -7.30
C ASN A 106 9.64 22.56 -8.83
N PRO A 107 10.10 23.69 -9.41
CA PRO A 107 10.07 23.92 -10.84
C PRO A 107 10.85 22.88 -11.67
N ASP A 108 11.93 22.31 -11.10
CA ASP A 108 12.73 21.31 -11.81
C ASP A 108 11.99 19.98 -11.92
N VAL A 109 11.29 19.55 -10.87
CA VAL A 109 10.42 18.36 -10.88
C VAL A 109 9.24 18.58 -11.83
N GLU A 110 8.61 19.74 -11.77
CA GLU A 110 7.49 20.09 -12.65
C GLU A 110 7.93 20.10 -14.13
N ALA A 111 9.09 20.67 -14.47
CA ALA A 111 9.64 20.66 -15.82
C ALA A 111 9.93 19.23 -16.34
N LYS A 112 10.41 18.33 -15.46
CA LYS A 112 10.63 16.92 -15.81
C LYS A 112 9.31 16.21 -16.15
N ILE A 113 8.26 16.45 -15.36
CA ILE A 113 6.92 15.91 -15.66
C ILE A 113 6.40 16.48 -16.97
N ASP A 114 6.49 17.81 -17.18
CA ASP A 114 6.04 18.46 -18.42
C ASP A 114 6.75 17.88 -19.66
N ALA A 115 8.06 17.58 -19.56
CA ALA A 115 8.82 16.96 -20.65
C ALA A 115 8.35 15.54 -20.99
N ILE A 116 7.99 14.74 -19.98
CA ILE A 116 7.41 13.40 -20.18
C ILE A 116 6.01 13.55 -20.84
N VAL A 117 5.18 14.45 -20.33
CA VAL A 117 3.84 14.72 -20.86
C VAL A 117 3.87 15.17 -22.32
N GLU A 118 4.82 16.03 -22.68
CA GLU A 118 4.99 16.47 -24.08
C GLU A 118 5.30 15.29 -25.01
N LYS A 119 6.18 14.38 -24.62
CA LYS A 119 6.48 13.17 -25.38
C LYS A 119 5.27 12.24 -25.48
N LEU A 120 4.53 12.02 -24.38
CA LEU A 120 3.30 11.21 -24.40
C LEU A 120 2.23 11.77 -25.32
N GLU A 121 2.00 13.09 -25.29
CA GLU A 121 1.05 13.75 -26.20
C GLU A 121 1.49 13.61 -27.66
N HIS A 122 2.78 13.79 -27.95
CA HIS A 122 3.34 13.63 -29.29
C HIS A 122 3.19 12.19 -29.81
N GLY A 123 3.40 11.19 -28.97
CA GLY A 123 3.33 9.78 -29.34
C GLY A 123 1.92 9.20 -29.38
N GLN A 124 0.94 9.88 -28.80
CA GLN A 124 -0.44 9.38 -28.77
C GLN A 124 -1.00 9.23 -30.19
N MET A 125 -1.58 8.07 -30.48
CA MET A 125 -2.17 7.80 -31.80
C MET A 125 -3.43 8.63 -32.05
N ALA A 126 -3.80 8.80 -33.32
CA ALA A 126 -4.95 9.61 -33.72
C ALA A 126 -6.30 9.09 -33.14
N ASP A 127 -6.39 7.80 -32.89
CA ASP A 127 -7.55 7.16 -32.26
C ASP A 127 -7.53 7.27 -30.72
N GLY A 128 -6.53 7.92 -30.12
CA GLY A 128 -6.35 8.10 -28.69
C GLY A 128 -5.50 7.04 -28.02
N TYR A 129 -5.18 5.92 -28.67
CA TYR A 129 -4.38 4.85 -28.08
C TYR A 129 -3.01 5.34 -27.61
N LEU A 130 -2.55 4.85 -26.46
CA LEU A 130 -1.28 5.24 -25.85
C LEU A 130 -0.66 4.06 -25.10
N ASN A 131 0.43 3.51 -25.64
CA ASN A 131 1.32 2.58 -24.98
C ASN A 131 2.63 2.56 -25.77
N SER A 132 3.75 2.84 -25.13
CA SER A 132 5.04 3.05 -25.81
C SER A 132 5.53 1.80 -26.53
N TRP A 133 5.32 0.61 -25.96
CA TRP A 133 5.73 -0.65 -26.57
C TRP A 133 4.98 -0.91 -27.88
N PHE A 134 3.65 -0.93 -27.84
CA PHE A 134 2.86 -1.29 -29.01
C PHE A 134 2.97 -0.24 -30.11
N ILE A 135 2.94 1.04 -29.78
CA ILE A 135 3.10 2.10 -30.80
C ILE A 135 4.42 1.96 -31.57
N ARG A 136 5.52 1.62 -30.88
CA ARG A 136 6.86 1.62 -31.47
C ARG A 136 7.31 0.27 -32.06
N ARG A 137 6.80 -0.84 -31.53
CA ARG A 137 7.34 -2.18 -31.85
C ARG A 137 6.33 -3.11 -32.48
N GLU A 138 5.09 -3.14 -31.99
CA GLU A 138 4.10 -4.17 -32.35
C GLU A 138 2.70 -3.57 -32.49
N PRO A 139 2.52 -2.52 -33.34
CA PRO A 139 1.23 -1.81 -33.45
C PRO A 139 0.06 -2.70 -33.87
N GLU A 140 0.36 -3.81 -34.57
CA GLU A 140 -0.62 -4.81 -35.00
C GLU A 140 -1.08 -5.74 -33.88
N LYS A 141 -0.39 -5.73 -32.72
CA LYS A 141 -0.72 -6.59 -31.57
C LYS A 141 -1.48 -5.87 -30.47
N ARG A 142 -1.88 -4.61 -30.68
CA ARG A 142 -2.70 -3.87 -29.71
C ARG A 142 -3.95 -4.66 -29.35
N TRP A 143 -4.25 -4.77 -28.05
CA TRP A 143 -5.43 -5.44 -27.50
C TRP A 143 -5.56 -6.94 -27.84
N THR A 144 -4.48 -7.59 -28.26
CA THR A 144 -4.53 -9.00 -28.65
C THR A 144 -4.18 -9.97 -27.54
N ASN A 145 -3.59 -9.49 -26.45
CA ASN A 145 -3.17 -10.33 -25.30
C ASN A 145 -3.28 -9.58 -23.97
N LEU A 146 -4.52 -9.34 -23.53
CA LEU A 146 -4.81 -8.70 -22.26
C LEU A 146 -4.44 -9.59 -21.06
N ARG A 147 -4.38 -10.91 -21.27
CA ARG A 147 -3.98 -11.86 -20.25
C ARG A 147 -2.55 -11.64 -19.76
N ASP A 148 -1.61 -11.28 -20.65
CA ASP A 148 -0.18 -11.30 -20.33
C ASP A 148 0.54 -9.95 -20.47
N LEU A 149 0.06 -8.98 -21.27
CA LEU A 149 0.89 -7.87 -21.77
C LEU A 149 0.64 -6.47 -21.14
N HIS A 150 -0.19 -6.34 -20.12
CA HIS A 150 -0.27 -5.16 -19.24
C HIS A 150 -0.62 -3.81 -19.94
N GLU A 151 -1.40 -3.81 -21.03
CA GLU A 151 -1.72 -2.56 -21.75
C GLU A 151 -2.54 -1.60 -20.90
N MET A 152 -3.64 -2.10 -20.28
CA MET A 152 -4.51 -1.27 -19.44
C MET A 152 -3.86 -0.95 -18.10
N TYR A 153 -3.05 -1.84 -17.53
CA TYR A 153 -2.24 -1.59 -16.33
C TYR A 153 -1.35 -0.35 -16.51
N SER A 154 -0.64 -0.26 -17.64
CA SER A 154 0.20 0.88 -17.96
C SER A 154 -0.61 2.17 -18.10
N MET A 155 -1.75 2.10 -18.79
CA MET A 155 -2.65 3.26 -18.93
C MET A 155 -3.29 3.67 -17.60
N GLY A 156 -3.58 2.72 -16.70
CA GLY A 156 -4.09 2.97 -15.37
C GLY A 156 -3.12 3.82 -14.55
N HIS A 157 -1.86 3.44 -14.48
CA HIS A 157 -0.83 4.21 -13.75
C HIS A 157 -0.54 5.58 -14.38
N LEU A 158 -0.54 5.68 -15.70
CA LEU A 158 -0.47 7.00 -16.36
C LEU A 158 -1.66 7.88 -15.99
N LEU A 159 -2.85 7.29 -15.93
CA LEU A 159 -4.07 8.01 -15.55
C LEU A 159 -4.02 8.49 -14.09
N GLU A 160 -3.57 7.65 -13.15
CA GLU A 160 -3.36 8.06 -11.75
C GLU A 160 -2.37 9.23 -11.66
N GLY A 161 -1.25 9.15 -12.40
CA GLY A 161 -0.27 10.23 -12.52
C GLY A 161 -0.88 11.52 -13.09
N ALA A 162 -1.71 11.40 -14.12
CA ALA A 162 -2.37 12.56 -14.75
C ALA A 162 -3.38 13.25 -13.81
N VAL A 163 -4.16 12.46 -13.06
CA VAL A 163 -5.09 12.98 -12.05
C VAL A 163 -4.32 13.70 -10.94
N ALA A 164 -3.25 13.09 -10.42
CA ALA A 164 -2.42 13.68 -9.37
C ALA A 164 -1.76 14.98 -9.84
N TYR A 165 -1.21 15.02 -11.05
CA TYR A 165 -0.56 16.20 -11.61
C TYR A 165 -1.56 17.34 -11.83
N TYR A 166 -2.76 17.04 -12.32
CA TYR A 166 -3.83 18.03 -12.46
C TYR A 166 -4.26 18.59 -11.08
N GLN A 167 -4.45 17.74 -10.08
CA GLN A 167 -4.83 18.17 -8.74
C GLN A 167 -3.76 19.03 -8.07
N ALA A 168 -2.49 18.73 -8.32
CA ALA A 168 -1.37 19.49 -7.75
C ALA A 168 -1.18 20.85 -8.40
N THR A 169 -1.27 20.93 -9.75
CA THR A 169 -0.83 22.09 -10.53
C THR A 169 -1.96 22.84 -11.23
N GLY A 170 -3.11 22.19 -11.45
CA GLY A 170 -4.20 22.69 -12.30
C GLY A 170 -3.93 22.54 -13.81
N LYS A 171 -2.77 22.03 -14.24
CA LYS A 171 -2.44 21.82 -15.65
C LYS A 171 -3.23 20.65 -16.23
N ARG A 172 -3.98 20.91 -17.30
CA ARG A 172 -4.86 19.90 -17.91
C ARG A 172 -4.19 19.02 -18.96
N ARG A 173 -3.06 19.43 -19.50
CA ARG A 173 -2.45 18.81 -20.68
C ARG A 173 -2.35 17.28 -20.55
N PHE A 174 -1.80 16.78 -19.46
CA PHE A 174 -1.67 15.34 -19.23
C PHE A 174 -3.03 14.67 -19.00
N LEU A 175 -3.91 15.31 -18.23
CA LEU A 175 -5.26 14.79 -18.01
C LEU A 175 -6.03 14.66 -19.33
N ASP A 176 -5.89 15.65 -20.24
CA ASP A 176 -6.56 15.62 -21.54
C ASP A 176 -5.98 14.54 -22.48
N VAL A 177 -4.67 14.25 -22.41
CA VAL A 177 -4.05 13.09 -23.09
C VAL A 177 -4.69 11.80 -22.59
N MET A 178 -4.81 11.63 -21.27
CA MET A 178 -5.36 10.40 -20.70
C MET A 178 -6.87 10.28 -20.91
N ILE A 179 -7.63 11.38 -20.93
CA ILE A 179 -9.05 11.34 -21.30
C ILE A 179 -9.23 10.78 -22.71
N ARG A 180 -8.41 11.22 -23.69
CA ARG A 180 -8.45 10.65 -25.05
C ARG A 180 -8.12 9.16 -25.07
N ALA A 181 -7.15 8.73 -24.25
CA ALA A 181 -6.82 7.30 -24.14
C ALA A 181 -7.98 6.48 -23.53
N ILE A 182 -8.66 7.03 -22.53
CA ILE A 182 -9.84 6.39 -21.93
C ILE A 182 -11.05 6.41 -22.88
N ASP A 183 -11.27 7.47 -23.66
CA ASP A 183 -12.30 7.48 -24.71
C ASP A 183 -12.04 6.36 -25.73
N HIS A 184 -10.78 6.13 -26.15
CA HIS A 184 -10.42 5.00 -27.00
C HIS A 184 -10.75 3.64 -26.36
N ILE A 185 -10.48 3.46 -25.05
CA ILE A 185 -10.84 2.24 -24.34
C ILE A 185 -12.36 2.07 -24.26
N ILE A 186 -13.12 3.14 -24.01
CA ILE A 186 -14.59 3.12 -23.99
C ILE A 186 -15.13 2.69 -25.37
N ASP A 187 -14.54 3.14 -26.46
CA ASP A 187 -14.96 2.76 -27.81
C ASP A 187 -14.59 1.32 -28.15
N THR A 188 -13.50 0.79 -27.58
CA THR A 188 -12.99 -0.54 -27.88
C THR A 188 -13.65 -1.65 -27.06
N PHE A 189 -13.92 -1.40 -25.77
CA PHE A 189 -14.36 -2.44 -24.82
C PHE A 189 -15.79 -2.23 -24.34
N GLY A 190 -16.52 -3.35 -24.17
CA GLY A 190 -17.90 -3.34 -23.70
C GLY A 190 -18.64 -4.61 -24.01
N THR A 191 -19.96 -4.59 -23.73
CA THR A 191 -20.86 -5.72 -24.01
C THR A 191 -21.58 -5.59 -25.35
N GLU A 192 -21.41 -4.47 -26.05
CA GLU A 192 -21.98 -4.21 -27.36
C GLU A 192 -21.35 -5.15 -28.42
N PRO A 193 -22.10 -5.55 -29.48
CA PRO A 193 -21.64 -6.60 -30.42
C PRO A 193 -20.38 -6.26 -31.22
N ASP A 194 -20.05 -4.98 -31.34
CA ASP A 194 -18.89 -4.45 -32.08
C ASP A 194 -17.68 -4.17 -31.18
N LYS A 195 -17.79 -4.47 -29.90
CA LYS A 195 -16.72 -4.26 -28.91
C LYS A 195 -16.10 -5.56 -28.42
N LEU A 196 -14.86 -5.45 -27.95
CA LEU A 196 -14.18 -6.52 -27.26
C LEU A 196 -14.73 -6.67 -25.84
N ARG A 197 -15.05 -7.90 -25.42
CA ARG A 197 -15.50 -8.20 -24.04
C ARG A 197 -14.33 -8.42 -23.07
N GLY A 198 -13.17 -7.88 -23.42
CA GLY A 198 -11.93 -8.06 -22.67
C GLY A 198 -11.84 -7.24 -21.40
N TYR A 199 -10.92 -7.65 -20.54
CA TYR A 199 -10.45 -6.95 -19.36
C TYR A 199 -8.98 -7.34 -19.12
N ASP A 200 -8.18 -6.43 -18.56
CA ASP A 200 -6.75 -6.70 -18.31
C ASP A 200 -6.58 -7.74 -17.20
N ALA A 201 -5.56 -8.56 -17.31
CA ALA A 201 -5.24 -9.51 -16.26
C ALA A 201 -4.52 -8.88 -15.08
N HIS A 202 -3.87 -7.73 -15.26
CA HIS A 202 -3.34 -6.95 -14.14
C HIS A 202 -4.26 -5.77 -13.85
N GLU A 203 -5.04 -5.92 -12.82
CA GLU A 203 -5.98 -4.93 -12.33
C GLU A 203 -5.25 -3.64 -11.90
N GLU A 204 -5.71 -2.52 -12.38
CA GLU A 204 -5.23 -1.18 -12.05
C GLU A 204 -6.16 -0.11 -12.65
N ILE A 205 -6.54 -0.33 -13.94
CA ILE A 205 -7.35 0.64 -14.68
C ILE A 205 -8.69 0.93 -14.00
N GLU A 206 -9.25 -0.06 -13.30
CA GLU A 206 -10.55 0.02 -12.63
C GLU A 206 -10.54 1.10 -11.54
N LEU A 207 -9.52 1.09 -10.67
CA LEU A 207 -9.40 2.10 -9.60
C LEU A 207 -9.01 3.48 -10.15
N ALA A 208 -8.18 3.53 -11.18
CA ALA A 208 -7.78 4.77 -11.85
C ALA A 208 -8.98 5.47 -12.52
N LEU A 209 -9.89 4.70 -13.14
CA LEU A 209 -11.13 5.21 -13.72
C LEU A 209 -12.06 5.84 -12.68
N VAL A 210 -12.14 5.30 -11.47
CA VAL A 210 -12.92 5.92 -10.39
C VAL A 210 -12.28 7.23 -9.94
N LYS A 211 -10.94 7.32 -9.87
CA LYS A 211 -10.25 8.60 -9.61
C LYS A 211 -10.57 9.63 -10.71
N LEU A 212 -10.54 9.22 -11.98
CA LEU A 212 -10.89 10.09 -13.11
C LEU A 212 -12.34 10.56 -13.03
N TYR A 213 -13.28 9.66 -12.72
CA TYR A 213 -14.69 10.01 -12.53
C TYR A 213 -14.86 11.09 -11.44
N ARG A 214 -14.18 10.96 -10.32
CA ARG A 214 -14.25 11.93 -9.21
C ARG A 214 -13.72 13.32 -9.58
N VAL A 215 -12.84 13.41 -10.57
CA VAL A 215 -12.27 14.69 -11.05
C VAL A 215 -13.10 15.30 -12.17
N THR A 216 -13.61 14.47 -13.09
CA THR A 216 -14.30 14.93 -14.29
C THR A 216 -15.82 15.01 -14.12
N GLY A 217 -16.39 14.16 -13.29
CA GLY A 217 -17.85 13.96 -13.16
C GLY A 217 -18.46 13.22 -14.35
N ASP A 218 -17.66 12.71 -15.30
CA ASP A 218 -18.18 11.99 -16.47
C ASP A 218 -18.57 10.54 -16.10
N PRO A 219 -19.87 10.20 -16.17
CA PRO A 219 -20.35 8.87 -15.76
C PRO A 219 -19.85 7.73 -16.65
N ARG A 220 -19.31 8.01 -17.85
CA ARG A 220 -18.77 6.99 -18.75
C ARG A 220 -17.57 6.29 -18.10
N HIS A 221 -16.74 7.02 -17.33
CA HIS A 221 -15.59 6.48 -16.62
C HIS A 221 -16.01 5.47 -15.53
N LEU A 222 -17.04 5.83 -14.76
CA LEU A 222 -17.58 4.93 -13.74
C LEU A 222 -18.24 3.69 -14.37
N LYS A 223 -18.96 3.87 -15.49
CA LYS A 223 -19.55 2.75 -16.24
C LYS A 223 -18.48 1.78 -16.74
N LEU A 224 -17.36 2.29 -17.26
CA LEU A 224 -16.26 1.46 -17.75
C LEU A 224 -15.58 0.69 -16.61
N ALA A 225 -15.31 1.33 -15.47
CA ALA A 225 -14.77 0.65 -14.29
C ALA A 225 -15.70 -0.47 -13.80
N THR A 226 -17.00 -0.20 -13.76
CA THR A 226 -18.03 -1.20 -13.38
C THR A 226 -18.04 -2.37 -14.37
N TYR A 227 -17.94 -2.08 -15.67
CA TYR A 227 -17.88 -3.11 -16.70
C TYR A 227 -16.69 -4.07 -16.48
N PHE A 228 -15.48 -3.55 -16.26
CA PHE A 228 -14.31 -4.40 -16.07
C PHE A 228 -14.41 -5.30 -14.83
N VAL A 229 -14.93 -4.77 -13.73
CA VAL A 229 -15.16 -5.55 -12.51
C VAL A 229 -16.26 -6.59 -12.70
N ASP A 230 -17.36 -6.24 -13.39
CA ASP A 230 -18.51 -7.12 -13.60
C ASP A 230 -18.25 -8.20 -14.66
N GLU A 231 -17.38 -7.94 -15.63
CA GLU A 231 -17.04 -8.91 -16.68
C GLU A 231 -16.00 -9.92 -16.20
N ARG A 232 -15.16 -9.53 -15.23
CA ARG A 232 -14.11 -10.38 -14.69
C ARG A 232 -14.68 -11.66 -14.06
N GLY A 233 -14.13 -12.79 -14.49
CA GLY A 233 -14.53 -14.11 -14.01
C GLY A 233 -15.82 -14.67 -14.59
N ARG A 234 -16.44 -13.99 -15.56
CA ARG A 234 -17.58 -14.54 -16.31
C ARG A 234 -17.13 -15.67 -17.23
N MET A 235 -17.98 -16.66 -17.40
CA MET A 235 -17.75 -17.80 -18.29
C MET A 235 -18.66 -17.73 -19.52
N PRO A 236 -18.17 -18.13 -20.71
CA PRO A 236 -16.80 -18.57 -21.02
C PRO A 236 -15.79 -17.43 -20.81
N SER A 237 -14.56 -17.78 -20.39
CA SER A 237 -13.52 -16.78 -20.13
C SER A 237 -13.09 -16.07 -21.42
N TYR A 238 -12.99 -14.74 -21.37
CA TYR A 238 -12.42 -13.96 -22.49
C TYR A 238 -10.97 -14.35 -22.77
N TYR A 239 -10.18 -14.72 -21.78
CA TYR A 239 -8.79 -15.14 -21.98
C TYR A 239 -8.66 -16.42 -22.80
N ASP A 240 -9.65 -17.32 -22.76
CA ASP A 240 -9.73 -18.47 -23.64
C ASP A 240 -10.01 -18.06 -25.09
N GLU A 241 -10.88 -17.09 -25.28
CA GLU A 241 -11.22 -16.59 -26.61
C GLU A 241 -10.02 -15.88 -27.25
N GLU A 242 -9.38 -14.95 -26.54
CA GLU A 242 -8.22 -14.24 -27.08
C GLU A 242 -7.01 -15.16 -27.33
N ALA A 243 -6.80 -16.20 -26.49
CA ALA A 243 -5.75 -17.19 -26.74
C ALA A 243 -6.01 -17.96 -28.05
N ARG A 244 -7.24 -18.41 -28.30
CA ARG A 244 -7.62 -19.08 -29.55
C ARG A 244 -7.46 -18.15 -30.75
N LEU A 245 -7.80 -16.86 -30.63
CA LEU A 245 -7.59 -15.87 -31.70
C LEU A 245 -6.12 -15.67 -32.05
N ARG A 246 -5.21 -15.80 -31.06
CA ARG A 246 -3.77 -15.81 -31.29
C ARG A 246 -3.23 -17.15 -31.80
N GLY A 247 -4.05 -18.19 -31.91
CA GLY A 247 -3.64 -19.54 -32.28
C GLY A 247 -3.01 -20.35 -31.14
N GLU A 248 -3.22 -19.95 -29.90
CA GLU A 248 -2.75 -20.64 -28.70
C GLU A 248 -3.83 -21.59 -28.16
N ASP A 249 -3.43 -22.67 -27.49
CA ASP A 249 -4.34 -23.50 -26.72
C ASP A 249 -4.51 -22.90 -25.31
N PRO A 250 -5.71 -22.52 -24.89
CA PRO A 250 -5.94 -22.04 -23.53
C PRO A 250 -5.45 -22.99 -22.42
N ALA A 251 -5.41 -24.32 -22.70
CA ALA A 251 -4.91 -25.32 -21.77
C ALA A 251 -3.38 -25.22 -21.49
N ASP A 252 -2.65 -24.52 -22.33
CA ASP A 252 -1.21 -24.30 -22.17
C ASP A 252 -0.88 -23.15 -21.21
N TYR A 253 -1.90 -22.42 -20.72
CA TYR A 253 -1.69 -21.34 -19.77
C TYR A 253 -0.93 -21.82 -18.52
N VAL A 254 0.17 -21.12 -18.20
CA VAL A 254 1.16 -21.58 -17.20
C VAL A 254 0.55 -21.81 -15.81
N TYR A 255 -0.37 -20.97 -15.39
CA TYR A 255 -1.02 -21.07 -14.07
C TYR A 255 -2.21 -22.02 -14.06
N LYS A 256 -2.61 -22.60 -15.20
CA LYS A 256 -3.70 -23.56 -15.37
C LYS A 256 -5.10 -23.08 -14.97
N THR A 257 -5.20 -22.04 -14.16
CA THR A 257 -6.47 -21.42 -13.75
C THR A 257 -6.34 -19.89 -13.81
N TYR A 258 -7.47 -19.21 -13.97
CA TYR A 258 -7.49 -17.74 -13.96
C TYR A 258 -7.59 -17.13 -12.54
N SER A 259 -7.37 -17.95 -11.50
CA SER A 259 -7.23 -17.45 -10.12
C SER A 259 -6.03 -16.51 -9.97
N TYR A 260 -4.98 -16.70 -10.79
CA TYR A 260 -3.82 -15.80 -10.83
C TYR A 260 -4.22 -14.32 -11.04
N SER A 261 -5.25 -14.07 -11.86
CA SER A 261 -5.78 -12.75 -12.19
C SER A 261 -7.19 -12.53 -11.63
N GLN A 262 -7.55 -13.19 -10.54
CA GLN A 262 -8.87 -13.12 -9.88
C GLN A 262 -10.07 -13.35 -10.82
N ALA A 263 -9.86 -14.02 -11.97
CA ALA A 263 -10.85 -14.23 -13.02
C ALA A 263 -11.39 -15.67 -13.08
N HIS A 264 -11.24 -16.44 -12.00
CA HIS A 264 -11.71 -17.84 -11.89
C HIS A 264 -13.22 -17.96 -11.64
N MET A 265 -13.85 -16.93 -11.12
CA MET A 265 -15.30 -16.79 -10.91
C MET A 265 -15.67 -15.30 -10.77
N PRO A 266 -16.94 -14.93 -10.94
CA PRO A 266 -17.40 -13.55 -10.75
C PRO A 266 -16.97 -12.99 -9.40
N VAL A 267 -16.54 -11.73 -9.37
CA VAL A 267 -15.92 -11.12 -8.17
C VAL A 267 -16.83 -11.13 -6.94
N ARG A 268 -18.16 -11.03 -7.15
CA ARG A 268 -19.14 -11.06 -6.04
C ARG A 268 -19.32 -12.43 -5.41
N GLU A 269 -18.83 -13.49 -6.05
CA GLU A 269 -18.90 -14.88 -5.56
C GLU A 269 -17.58 -15.30 -4.88
N GLN A 270 -16.54 -14.48 -4.98
CA GLN A 270 -15.24 -14.77 -4.38
C GLN A 270 -15.28 -14.55 -2.86
N THR A 271 -14.83 -15.57 -2.12
CA THR A 271 -14.79 -15.57 -0.64
C THR A 271 -13.40 -15.83 -0.07
N GLN A 272 -12.43 -16.15 -0.93
CA GLN A 272 -11.03 -16.40 -0.59
C GLN A 272 -10.12 -15.53 -1.44
N VAL A 273 -9.08 -14.99 -0.83
CA VAL A 273 -8.05 -14.26 -1.55
C VAL A 273 -7.12 -15.26 -2.21
N VAL A 274 -6.93 -15.14 -3.52
CA VAL A 274 -6.15 -16.08 -4.34
C VAL A 274 -5.32 -15.34 -5.40
N GLY A 275 -4.35 -16.02 -5.98
CA GLY A 275 -3.59 -15.55 -7.13
C GLY A 275 -2.53 -14.50 -6.79
N HIS A 276 -2.21 -13.64 -7.74
CA HIS A 276 -1.18 -12.61 -7.58
C HIS A 276 -1.64 -11.54 -6.58
N ALA A 277 -0.79 -11.22 -5.61
CA ALA A 277 -1.19 -10.42 -4.46
C ALA A 277 -1.49 -8.94 -4.82
N VAL A 278 -0.68 -8.31 -5.66
CA VAL A 278 -0.90 -6.91 -6.07
C VAL A 278 -2.17 -6.76 -6.87
N ARG A 279 -2.40 -7.65 -7.85
CA ARG A 279 -3.61 -7.69 -8.67
C ARG A 279 -4.86 -7.78 -7.80
N ALA A 280 -4.87 -8.71 -6.85
CA ALA A 280 -5.99 -8.87 -5.92
C ALA A 280 -6.29 -7.59 -5.14
N MET A 281 -5.26 -6.95 -4.54
CA MET A 281 -5.45 -5.74 -3.74
C MET A 281 -5.90 -4.54 -4.57
N TYR A 282 -5.44 -4.40 -5.81
CA TYR A 282 -5.91 -3.35 -6.72
C TYR A 282 -7.36 -3.57 -7.14
N LEU A 283 -7.71 -4.81 -7.52
CA LEU A 283 -9.11 -5.17 -7.79
C LEU A 283 -10.03 -4.86 -6.62
N PHE A 284 -9.65 -5.29 -5.40
CA PHE A 284 -10.48 -5.08 -4.20
C PHE A 284 -10.56 -3.59 -3.83
N SER A 285 -9.53 -2.79 -4.15
CA SER A 285 -9.60 -1.33 -4.05
C SER A 285 -10.65 -0.74 -4.98
N ALA A 286 -10.69 -1.20 -6.24
CA ALA A 286 -11.71 -0.78 -7.20
C ALA A 286 -13.11 -1.26 -6.79
N MET A 287 -13.24 -2.50 -6.32
CA MET A 287 -14.52 -3.04 -5.82
C MET A 287 -15.07 -2.21 -4.64
N ALA A 288 -14.21 -1.78 -3.71
CA ALA A 288 -14.60 -0.91 -2.60
C ALA A 288 -15.06 0.47 -3.11
N ASP A 289 -14.31 1.08 -4.03
CA ASP A 289 -14.70 2.34 -4.66
C ASP A 289 -16.07 2.22 -5.37
N LEU A 290 -16.27 1.16 -6.16
CA LEU A 290 -17.51 0.91 -6.89
C LEU A 290 -18.69 0.55 -5.98
N ALA A 291 -18.44 -0.16 -4.88
CA ALA A 291 -19.46 -0.42 -3.86
C ALA A 291 -20.06 0.89 -3.37
N TYR A 292 -19.22 1.88 -3.10
CA TYR A 292 -19.69 3.21 -2.71
C TYR A 292 -20.33 3.99 -3.86
N GLU A 293 -19.63 4.13 -5.02
CA GLU A 293 -20.11 5.00 -6.10
C GLU A 293 -21.42 4.51 -6.70
N ASN A 294 -21.62 3.20 -6.83
CA ASN A 294 -22.83 2.56 -7.35
C ASN A 294 -23.86 2.21 -6.27
N ASP A 295 -23.56 2.45 -4.99
CA ASP A 295 -24.42 2.06 -3.86
C ASP A 295 -24.70 0.54 -3.85
N ASP A 296 -23.66 -0.28 -4.12
CA ASP A 296 -23.75 -1.73 -4.35
C ASP A 296 -23.37 -2.55 -3.09
N PRO A 297 -24.37 -3.05 -2.32
CA PRO A 297 -24.09 -3.83 -1.12
C PRO A 297 -23.48 -5.20 -1.42
N THR A 298 -23.62 -5.71 -2.64
CA THR A 298 -23.06 -7.02 -3.01
C THR A 298 -21.56 -6.95 -3.20
N LEU A 299 -21.03 -5.88 -3.79
CA LEU A 299 -19.59 -5.60 -3.84
C LEU A 299 -19.04 -5.37 -2.44
N LYS A 300 -19.73 -4.58 -1.60
CA LYS A 300 -19.29 -4.35 -0.20
C LYS A 300 -19.21 -5.67 0.57
N SER A 301 -20.22 -6.55 0.44
CA SER A 301 -20.22 -7.86 1.11
C SER A 301 -19.07 -8.76 0.64
N ALA A 302 -18.75 -8.76 -0.66
CA ALA A 302 -17.60 -9.49 -1.18
C ALA A 302 -16.28 -8.95 -0.61
N CYS A 303 -16.12 -7.61 -0.59
CA CYS A 303 -14.96 -6.98 0.01
C CYS A 303 -14.78 -7.34 1.50
N ASP A 304 -15.86 -7.35 2.29
CA ASP A 304 -15.80 -7.73 3.70
C ASP A 304 -15.33 -9.17 3.90
N GLN A 305 -15.89 -10.11 3.13
CA GLN A 305 -15.52 -11.51 3.21
C GLN A 305 -14.05 -11.74 2.81
N LEU A 306 -13.60 -11.08 1.74
CA LEU A 306 -12.21 -11.17 1.27
C LEU A 306 -11.26 -10.54 2.29
N PHE A 307 -11.64 -9.43 2.92
CA PHE A 307 -10.82 -8.78 3.95
C PHE A 307 -10.66 -9.66 5.20
N ASP A 308 -11.76 -10.26 5.65
CA ASP A 308 -11.76 -11.19 6.79
C ASP A 308 -10.96 -12.47 6.47
N ASN A 309 -11.03 -12.98 5.23
CA ASN A 309 -10.20 -14.09 4.80
C ASN A 309 -8.72 -13.74 4.79
N LEU A 310 -8.35 -12.58 4.23
CA LEU A 310 -6.96 -12.11 4.18
C LEU A 310 -6.38 -11.96 5.59
N THR A 311 -7.02 -11.12 6.41
CA THR A 311 -6.48 -10.74 7.72
C THR A 311 -6.51 -11.88 8.74
N GLY A 312 -7.48 -12.77 8.62
CA GLY A 312 -7.62 -13.92 9.50
C GLY A 312 -6.77 -15.14 9.14
N ARG A 313 -6.21 -15.22 7.89
CA ARG A 313 -5.63 -16.49 7.41
C ARG A 313 -4.41 -16.38 6.51
N GLN A 314 -4.11 -15.20 5.93
CA GLN A 314 -3.10 -15.07 4.87
C GLN A 314 -2.21 -13.83 4.99
N LEU A 315 -2.33 -13.08 6.10
CA LEU A 315 -1.56 -11.86 6.35
C LEU A 315 -0.41 -12.18 7.31
N TYR A 316 0.81 -11.76 6.94
CA TYR A 316 1.97 -11.82 7.83
C TYR A 316 1.83 -10.83 9.00
N VAL A 317 2.49 -11.10 10.10
CA VAL A 317 2.50 -10.21 11.28
C VAL A 317 2.99 -8.79 10.97
N THR A 318 3.78 -8.64 9.92
CA THR A 318 4.29 -7.37 9.40
C THR A 318 3.32 -6.63 8.48
N GLY A 319 2.17 -7.22 8.16
CA GLY A 319 1.28 -6.70 7.11
C GLY A 319 1.73 -7.00 5.68
N GLY A 320 2.78 -7.82 5.52
CA GLY A 320 3.14 -8.42 4.24
C GLY A 320 2.11 -9.47 3.80
N LEU A 321 2.02 -9.74 2.50
CA LEU A 321 1.09 -10.72 1.93
C LEU A 321 1.63 -11.32 0.64
N GLY A 322 1.16 -12.53 0.32
CA GLY A 322 1.65 -13.30 -0.82
C GLY A 322 2.94 -14.07 -0.49
N PRO A 323 2.82 -15.35 -0.04
CA PRO A 323 3.99 -16.12 0.42
C PRO A 323 4.89 -16.63 -0.69
N SER A 324 4.41 -16.69 -1.95
CA SER A 324 5.08 -17.43 -3.02
C SER A 324 5.58 -16.55 -4.16
N ALA A 325 6.87 -16.67 -4.48
CA ALA A 325 7.47 -16.05 -5.66
C ALA A 325 7.03 -16.70 -7.00
N SER A 326 6.55 -17.95 -6.99
CA SER A 326 6.22 -18.68 -8.22
C SER A 326 4.97 -18.14 -8.94
N ASN A 327 4.06 -17.52 -8.18
CA ASN A 327 2.85 -16.86 -8.67
C ASN A 327 2.70 -15.44 -8.11
N GLU A 328 3.75 -14.89 -7.52
CA GLU A 328 3.80 -13.56 -6.93
C GLU A 328 2.62 -13.31 -5.97
N GLY A 329 2.21 -14.33 -5.21
CA GLY A 329 0.95 -14.24 -4.52
C GLY A 329 0.62 -15.35 -3.54
N PHE A 330 -0.68 -15.56 -3.41
CA PHE A 330 -1.26 -16.44 -2.41
C PHE A 330 -1.12 -17.92 -2.78
N THR A 331 -0.97 -18.74 -1.74
CA THR A 331 -0.99 -20.19 -1.80
C THR A 331 -2.22 -20.71 -1.04
N ARG A 332 -2.07 -21.68 -0.16
CA ARG A 332 -3.15 -22.14 0.74
C ARG A 332 -3.23 -21.27 1.98
N GLU A 333 -4.38 -21.23 2.61
CA GLU A 333 -4.56 -20.57 3.90
C GLU A 333 -3.54 -21.08 4.94
N PHE A 334 -3.06 -20.18 5.83
CA PHE A 334 -2.07 -20.44 6.88
C PHE A 334 -0.67 -20.86 6.38
N ASP A 335 -0.36 -20.66 5.11
CA ASP A 335 0.94 -20.92 4.52
C ASP A 335 1.76 -19.63 4.50
N LEU A 336 2.52 -19.40 5.54
CA LEU A 336 3.26 -18.17 5.79
C LEU A 336 4.75 -18.48 6.08
N PRO A 337 5.51 -18.95 5.07
CA PRO A 337 6.95 -19.22 5.24
C PRO A 337 7.71 -17.94 5.55
N ASN A 338 8.75 -18.03 6.38
CA ASN A 338 9.53 -16.87 6.81
C ASN A 338 10.68 -16.53 5.86
N GLU A 339 11.54 -17.51 5.54
CA GLU A 339 12.73 -17.30 4.71
C GLU A 339 12.38 -17.09 3.23
N THR A 340 11.35 -17.75 2.75
CA THR A 340 10.90 -17.71 1.36
C THR A 340 9.67 -16.83 1.14
N ALA A 341 9.31 -16.02 2.13
CA ALA A 341 8.22 -15.06 2.00
C ALA A 341 8.47 -14.13 0.83
N TYR A 342 7.59 -14.16 -0.18
CA TYR A 342 7.65 -13.18 -1.27
C TYR A 342 7.27 -11.79 -0.75
N ALA A 343 6.11 -11.69 -0.11
CA ALA A 343 5.66 -10.50 0.62
C ALA A 343 6.07 -9.19 -0.08
N GLU A 344 5.63 -9.03 -1.32
CA GLU A 344 6.03 -7.94 -2.20
C GLU A 344 5.67 -6.57 -1.62
N THR A 345 6.59 -5.61 -1.71
CA THR A 345 6.34 -4.22 -1.27
C THR A 345 5.10 -3.62 -1.93
N CYS A 346 4.88 -3.87 -3.24
CA CYS A 346 3.68 -3.38 -3.94
C CYS A 346 2.39 -3.96 -3.36
N ALA A 347 2.40 -5.21 -2.92
CA ALA A 347 1.23 -5.85 -2.33
C ALA A 347 0.87 -5.22 -0.99
N ALA A 348 1.86 -4.95 -0.14
CA ALA A 348 1.67 -4.23 1.13
C ALA A 348 1.11 -2.81 0.89
N VAL A 349 1.68 -2.05 -0.06
CA VAL A 349 1.16 -0.73 -0.47
C VAL A 349 -0.29 -0.82 -0.93
N ALA A 350 -0.61 -1.80 -1.78
CA ALA A 350 -1.96 -1.98 -2.33
C ALA A 350 -2.98 -2.38 -1.25
N LEU A 351 -2.57 -3.17 -0.23
CA LEU A 351 -3.40 -3.43 0.95
C LEU A 351 -3.69 -2.14 1.72
N GLY A 352 -2.71 -1.23 1.83
CA GLY A 352 -2.92 0.10 2.41
C GLY A 352 -4.00 0.89 1.65
N PHE A 353 -3.97 0.86 0.31
CA PHE A 353 -4.99 1.51 -0.52
C PHE A 353 -6.39 0.90 -0.33
N TRP A 354 -6.49 -0.42 -0.27
CA TRP A 354 -7.76 -1.11 -0.04
C TRP A 354 -8.31 -0.85 1.36
N SER A 355 -7.48 -0.99 2.38
CA SER A 355 -7.87 -0.74 3.78
C SER A 355 -8.40 0.68 3.98
N HIS A 356 -7.74 1.68 3.39
CA HIS A 356 -8.19 3.07 3.45
C HIS A 356 -9.57 3.27 2.80
N ARG A 357 -9.84 2.62 1.65
CA ARG A 357 -11.14 2.71 0.98
C ARG A 357 -12.25 2.05 1.78
N MET A 358 -11.96 0.90 2.38
CA MET A 358 -12.92 0.21 3.24
C MET A 358 -13.29 1.05 4.47
N ALA A 359 -12.31 1.68 5.12
CA ALA A 359 -12.53 2.58 6.27
C ALA A 359 -13.39 3.81 5.92
N GLN A 360 -13.42 4.24 4.65
CA GLN A 360 -14.28 5.33 4.21
C GLN A 360 -15.76 4.93 4.08
N ILE A 361 -16.04 3.67 3.72
CA ILE A 361 -17.41 3.17 3.53
C ILE A 361 -17.98 2.71 4.86
N ASP A 362 -17.18 2.08 5.68
CA ASP A 362 -17.55 1.57 6.99
C ASP A 362 -16.42 1.92 7.96
N LEU A 363 -16.70 2.84 8.91
CA LEU A 363 -15.71 3.30 9.88
C LEU A 363 -15.46 2.19 10.93
N ASP A 364 -14.74 1.14 10.52
CA ASP A 364 -14.35 0.02 11.35
C ASP A 364 -12.83 0.00 11.55
N GLY A 365 -12.39 -0.03 12.80
CA GLY A 365 -10.98 -0.03 13.21
C GLY A 365 -10.16 -1.16 12.59
N LYS A 366 -10.77 -2.32 12.26
CA LYS A 366 -10.04 -3.42 11.61
C LYS A 366 -9.35 -2.99 10.31
N PHE A 367 -9.95 -2.08 9.54
CA PHE A 367 -9.35 -1.55 8.32
C PHE A 367 -8.21 -0.59 8.62
N THR A 368 -8.36 0.22 9.65
CA THR A 368 -7.32 1.16 10.07
C THR A 368 -6.15 0.45 10.74
N ASP A 369 -6.39 -0.62 11.51
CA ASP A 369 -5.36 -1.47 12.09
C ASP A 369 -4.50 -2.14 11.02
N ALA A 370 -5.12 -2.63 9.94
CA ALA A 370 -4.41 -3.21 8.81
C ALA A 370 -3.56 -2.15 8.08
N LEU A 371 -4.12 -0.96 7.84
CA LEU A 371 -3.40 0.18 7.24
C LEU A 371 -2.21 0.60 8.11
N GLU A 372 -2.40 0.71 9.42
CA GLU A 372 -1.34 1.07 10.36
C GLU A 372 -0.23 0.02 10.38
N THR A 373 -0.58 -1.26 10.44
CA THR A 373 0.38 -2.37 10.41
C THR A 373 1.23 -2.34 9.13
N VAL A 374 0.60 -2.13 7.98
CA VAL A 374 1.27 -1.99 6.68
C VAL A 374 2.22 -0.80 6.68
N LEU A 375 1.74 0.36 7.10
CA LEU A 375 2.52 1.62 7.10
C LEU A 375 3.79 1.50 7.94
N PHE A 376 3.72 0.98 9.16
CA PHE A 376 4.87 0.93 10.05
C PHE A 376 5.80 -0.28 9.82
N ASN A 377 5.38 -1.28 9.05
CA ASN A 377 6.16 -2.50 8.87
C ASN A 377 6.26 -2.92 7.39
N GLY A 378 5.25 -3.59 6.82
CA GLY A 378 5.35 -4.29 5.55
C GLY A 378 5.64 -3.39 4.34
N ALA A 379 5.07 -2.19 4.28
CA ALA A 379 5.37 -1.24 3.21
C ALA A 379 6.67 -0.47 3.50
N LEU A 380 6.84 0.04 4.72
CA LEU A 380 7.99 0.89 5.06
C LEU A 380 9.32 0.12 5.00
N SER A 381 9.33 -1.20 5.23
CA SER A 381 10.52 -2.03 5.02
C SER A 381 10.97 -2.05 3.55
N GLY A 382 10.09 -1.75 2.62
CA GLY A 382 10.38 -1.69 1.19
C GLY A 382 11.36 -0.58 0.78
N ILE A 383 11.64 0.40 1.63
CA ILE A 383 12.55 1.51 1.34
C ILE A 383 13.61 1.63 2.45
N SER A 384 14.86 1.93 2.07
CA SER A 384 15.94 2.18 3.01
C SER A 384 15.82 3.54 3.68
N ARG A 385 16.51 3.71 4.80
CA ARG A 385 16.52 4.96 5.55
C ARG A 385 17.16 6.12 4.79
N ASP A 386 18.08 5.81 3.86
CA ASP A 386 18.68 6.81 2.96
C ASP A 386 17.77 7.19 1.78
N GLY A 387 16.70 6.42 1.52
CA GLY A 387 15.75 6.67 0.43
C GLY A 387 16.20 6.23 -0.97
N GLU A 388 17.34 5.53 -1.09
CA GLU A 388 17.95 5.17 -2.38
C GLU A 388 17.95 3.67 -2.69
N HIS A 389 17.58 2.82 -1.69
CA HIS A 389 17.61 1.36 -1.84
C HIS A 389 16.27 0.75 -1.48
N TYR A 390 15.89 -0.35 -2.13
CA TYR A 390 14.55 -0.90 -2.06
C TYR A 390 14.58 -2.41 -1.89
N PHE A 391 13.63 -2.95 -1.10
CA PHE A 391 13.24 -4.34 -1.18
C PHE A 391 12.10 -4.52 -2.19
N TYR A 392 12.18 -5.58 -2.95
CA TYR A 392 11.05 -6.15 -3.67
C TYR A 392 10.32 -7.11 -2.74
N GLU A 393 11.03 -8.14 -2.28
CA GLU A 393 10.57 -9.17 -1.34
C GLU A 393 10.91 -8.79 0.10
N ASN A 394 9.96 -8.94 1.01
CA ASN A 394 10.12 -8.59 2.43
C ASN A 394 10.06 -9.85 3.28
N VAL A 395 11.18 -10.58 3.37
CA VAL A 395 11.28 -11.82 4.15
C VAL A 395 11.22 -11.56 5.65
N LEU A 396 10.79 -12.57 6.43
CA LEU A 396 10.76 -12.53 7.89
C LEU A 396 11.93 -13.30 8.53
N GLU A 397 12.71 -14.00 7.72
CA GLU A 397 13.96 -14.67 8.12
C GLU A 397 14.98 -14.56 6.98
N SER A 398 16.25 -14.28 7.29
CA SER A 398 17.36 -14.19 6.36
C SER A 398 18.63 -14.73 6.96
N HIS A 399 19.44 -15.44 6.17
CA HIS A 399 20.78 -15.88 6.54
C HIS A 399 21.88 -14.93 6.05
N GLY A 400 21.51 -13.70 5.64
CA GLY A 400 22.43 -12.68 5.17
C GLY A 400 22.42 -12.47 3.65
N GLN A 401 21.61 -13.25 2.91
CA GLN A 401 21.50 -13.13 1.45
C GLN A 401 20.60 -11.98 0.98
N ASN A 402 19.67 -11.52 1.82
CA ASN A 402 18.71 -10.49 1.45
C ASN A 402 19.26 -9.09 1.75
N ARG A 403 19.19 -8.22 0.74
CA ARG A 403 19.58 -6.81 0.85
C ARG A 403 18.71 -5.95 -0.04
N ARG A 404 18.63 -4.65 0.27
CA ARG A 404 17.99 -3.69 -0.62
C ARG A 404 18.89 -3.37 -1.80
N TRP A 405 18.26 -3.16 -2.97
CA TRP A 405 18.93 -2.82 -4.22
C TRP A 405 18.69 -1.35 -4.58
N LYS A 406 19.65 -0.72 -5.24
CA LYS A 406 19.47 0.63 -5.78
C LYS A 406 18.37 0.71 -6.82
N TRP A 407 18.23 -0.35 -7.62
CA TRP A 407 17.19 -0.46 -8.63
C TRP A 407 16.92 -1.92 -8.96
N HIS A 408 15.67 -2.27 -9.15
CA HIS A 408 15.26 -3.63 -9.49
C HIS A 408 15.12 -3.81 -10.99
N TYR A 409 15.21 -5.05 -11.47
CA TYR A 409 14.92 -5.41 -12.85
C TYR A 409 13.50 -4.99 -13.25
N CYS A 410 12.51 -5.18 -12.38
CA CYS A 410 11.17 -4.61 -12.42
C CYS A 410 11.05 -3.59 -11.29
N PRO A 411 11.10 -2.27 -11.54
CA PRO A 411 11.14 -1.25 -10.49
C PRO A 411 9.74 -0.81 -10.03
N CYS A 412 8.75 -1.66 -10.10
CA CYS A 412 7.39 -1.34 -9.64
C CYS A 412 7.36 -0.95 -8.16
N CYS A 413 8.12 -1.64 -7.30
CA CYS A 413 8.14 -1.39 -5.85
C CYS A 413 8.74 -0.03 -5.47
N PRO A 414 9.89 0.43 -6.03
CA PRO A 414 10.44 1.75 -5.74
C PRO A 414 9.46 2.89 -6.00
N THR A 415 8.82 2.90 -7.15
CA THR A 415 7.87 3.96 -7.53
C THR A 415 6.56 3.85 -6.75
N ASN A 416 6.13 2.64 -6.41
CA ASN A 416 4.90 2.40 -5.66
C ASN A 416 5.01 2.85 -4.19
N ILE A 417 6.12 2.53 -3.50
CA ILE A 417 6.33 2.99 -2.12
C ILE A 417 6.48 4.51 -2.07
N ALA A 418 7.10 5.13 -3.08
CA ALA A 418 7.22 6.58 -3.14
C ALA A 418 5.85 7.26 -3.19
N ARG A 419 4.91 6.83 -4.07
CA ARG A 419 3.57 7.41 -4.15
C ARG A 419 2.74 7.18 -2.87
N PHE A 420 2.97 6.07 -2.16
CA PHE A 420 2.29 5.78 -0.89
C PHE A 420 2.73 6.74 0.21
N ILE A 421 4.04 7.00 0.35
CA ILE A 421 4.57 7.91 1.38
C ILE A 421 4.26 9.38 1.03
N THR A 422 4.34 9.78 -0.24
CA THR A 422 4.04 11.17 -0.62
C THR A 422 2.57 11.54 -0.51
N SER A 423 1.67 10.54 -0.51
CA SER A 423 0.22 10.72 -0.29
C SER A 423 -0.21 10.50 1.16
N LEU A 424 0.73 10.32 2.10
CA LEU A 424 0.48 9.87 3.47
C LEU A 424 -0.60 10.68 4.21
N GLY A 425 -0.65 12.00 3.99
CA GLY A 425 -1.60 12.88 4.67
C GLY A 425 -3.07 12.49 4.49
N GLN A 426 -3.43 11.86 3.37
CA GLN A 426 -4.81 11.45 3.10
C GLN A 426 -5.32 10.31 4.00
N TYR A 427 -4.40 9.57 4.66
CA TYR A 427 -4.77 8.44 5.52
C TYR A 427 -5.02 8.82 6.97
N PHE A 428 -4.73 10.06 7.36
CA PHE A 428 -4.82 10.48 8.75
C PHE A 428 -6.22 10.88 9.17
N TYR A 429 -6.99 11.50 8.27
CA TYR A 429 -8.28 12.08 8.61
C TYR A 429 -9.31 11.89 7.51
N SER A 430 -10.56 11.78 7.94
CA SER A 430 -11.71 11.93 7.04
C SER A 430 -12.86 12.68 7.74
N VAL A 431 -13.76 13.24 6.94
CA VAL A 431 -14.87 14.06 7.44
C VAL A 431 -16.20 13.58 6.88
N LYS A 432 -17.26 13.69 7.70
CA LYS A 432 -18.62 13.34 7.30
C LYS A 432 -19.63 14.03 8.23
N ASN A 433 -20.53 14.84 7.69
CA ASN A 433 -21.72 15.35 8.40
C ASN A 433 -21.44 15.88 9.83
N GLY A 434 -20.50 16.80 9.99
CA GLY A 434 -20.10 17.34 11.30
C GLY A 434 -19.18 16.42 12.11
N GLU A 435 -18.79 15.28 11.58
CA GLU A 435 -17.85 14.35 12.21
C GLU A 435 -16.45 14.45 11.61
N VAL A 436 -15.44 14.29 12.45
CA VAL A 436 -14.02 14.18 12.09
C VAL A 436 -13.50 12.84 12.57
N ALA A 437 -13.16 11.93 11.67
CA ALA A 437 -12.48 10.70 12.01
C ALA A 437 -10.96 10.93 12.00
N VAL A 438 -10.30 10.56 13.10
CA VAL A 438 -8.85 10.52 13.25
C VAL A 438 -8.44 9.05 13.17
N HIS A 439 -7.81 8.68 12.06
CA HIS A 439 -7.47 7.28 11.77
C HIS A 439 -6.09 6.90 12.29
N LEU A 440 -5.09 7.76 12.06
CA LEU A 440 -3.70 7.50 12.38
C LEU A 440 -3.13 8.59 13.29
N TYR A 441 -2.10 8.22 14.03
CA TYR A 441 -1.40 9.12 14.94
C TYR A 441 0.04 9.37 14.47
N GLY A 442 0.47 10.62 14.62
CA GLY A 442 1.79 11.10 14.24
C GLY A 442 1.82 12.62 14.26
N ALA A 443 2.95 13.23 14.58
CA ALA A 443 3.07 14.69 14.68
C ALA A 443 2.75 15.35 13.33
N ASN A 444 1.66 16.13 13.27
CA ASN A 444 1.21 16.83 12.07
C ASN A 444 0.27 17.99 12.41
N THR A 445 0.01 18.82 11.41
CA THR A 445 -1.06 19.83 11.45
C THR A 445 -1.96 19.61 10.24
N ALA A 446 -3.27 19.52 10.47
CA ALA A 446 -4.30 19.35 9.45
C ALA A 446 -5.23 20.56 9.37
N GLU A 447 -5.60 20.95 8.16
CA GLU A 447 -6.63 21.94 7.86
C GLU A 447 -7.84 21.27 7.26
N LEU A 448 -8.94 21.23 8.00
CA LEU A 448 -10.15 20.48 7.67
C LEU A 448 -11.30 21.43 7.37
N ASP A 449 -12.13 21.08 6.42
CA ASP A 449 -13.44 21.72 6.17
C ASP A 449 -14.52 20.70 6.58
N VAL A 450 -15.20 20.98 7.68
CA VAL A 450 -16.26 20.13 8.21
C VAL A 450 -17.59 20.86 8.00
N ASP A 451 -18.24 20.59 6.86
CA ASP A 451 -19.51 21.21 6.45
C ASP A 451 -19.48 22.75 6.50
N GLY A 452 -18.38 23.36 6.05
CA GLY A 452 -18.18 24.80 6.06
C GLY A 452 -17.59 25.35 7.36
N THR A 453 -17.34 24.49 8.35
CA THR A 453 -16.58 24.85 9.53
C THR A 453 -15.10 24.58 9.29
N PHE A 454 -14.29 25.65 9.24
CA PHE A 454 -12.84 25.50 9.13
C PHE A 454 -12.25 25.12 10.48
N LEU A 455 -11.65 23.94 10.53
CA LEU A 455 -10.98 23.36 11.69
C LEU A 455 -9.50 23.17 11.41
N ARG A 456 -8.65 23.71 12.26
CA ARG A 456 -7.23 23.36 12.32
C ARG A 456 -7.01 22.36 13.45
N LEU A 457 -6.53 21.16 13.12
CA LEU A 457 -6.24 20.12 14.10
C LEU A 457 -4.74 19.84 14.11
N LYS A 458 -4.10 20.02 15.28
CA LYS A 458 -2.67 19.72 15.44
C LYS A 458 -2.51 18.49 16.32
N GLN A 459 -1.72 17.51 15.85
CA GLN A 459 -1.25 16.39 16.66
C GLN A 459 0.18 16.64 17.13
N ASP A 460 0.38 16.66 18.45
CA ASP A 460 1.71 16.65 19.08
C ASP A 460 1.92 15.28 19.74
N THR A 461 2.90 14.53 19.25
CA THR A 461 3.19 13.16 19.73
C THR A 461 4.55 12.69 19.27
N ALA A 462 5.14 11.75 20.02
CA ALA A 462 6.32 10.97 19.60
C ALA A 462 5.94 9.59 19.03
N TYR A 463 4.68 9.39 18.64
CA TYR A 463 4.21 8.13 18.03
C TYR A 463 5.03 7.78 16.78
N PRO A 464 5.43 6.50 16.56
CA PRO A 464 5.04 5.27 17.26
C PRO A 464 5.91 4.91 18.48
N TRP A 465 6.79 5.79 18.93
CA TRP A 465 7.72 5.50 20.03
C TRP A 465 7.10 5.73 21.41
N ASP A 466 6.05 6.54 21.46
CA ASP A 466 5.28 6.84 22.68
C ASP A 466 3.79 6.84 22.37
N GLY A 467 2.96 6.42 23.35
CA GLY A 467 1.50 6.33 23.23
C GLY A 467 0.74 7.60 23.59
N ASP A 468 1.43 8.67 24.00
CA ASP A 468 0.77 9.93 24.33
C ASP A 468 0.57 10.78 23.08
N VAL A 469 -0.69 11.16 22.83
CA VAL A 469 -1.11 12.01 21.70
C VAL A 469 -1.91 13.20 22.21
N ARG A 470 -1.52 14.39 21.84
CA ARG A 470 -2.27 15.62 22.10
C ARG A 470 -2.84 16.19 20.81
N LEU A 471 -4.16 16.31 20.75
CA LEU A 471 -4.88 16.96 19.67
C LEU A 471 -5.29 18.36 20.12
N SER A 472 -4.82 19.39 19.45
CA SER A 472 -5.18 20.80 19.72
C SER A 472 -6.16 21.29 18.66
N VAL A 473 -7.31 21.80 19.10
CA VAL A 473 -8.40 22.28 18.25
C VAL A 473 -8.24 23.77 18.01
N GLY A 474 -8.16 24.17 16.75
CA GLY A 474 -8.16 25.58 16.31
C GLY A 474 -9.44 25.90 15.55
N LEU A 475 -10.25 26.81 16.05
CA LEU A 475 -11.54 27.23 15.47
C LEU A 475 -11.68 28.76 15.50
N SER A 476 -12.20 29.35 14.42
CA SER A 476 -12.51 30.78 14.38
C SER A 476 -13.74 31.17 15.19
N ALA A 477 -14.66 30.23 15.43
CA ALA A 477 -15.85 30.37 16.27
C ALA A 477 -16.21 28.99 16.86
N PRO A 478 -16.89 28.95 18.01
CA PRO A 478 -17.36 27.69 18.59
C PRO A 478 -18.23 26.90 17.62
N ALA A 479 -18.01 25.57 17.57
CA ALA A 479 -18.76 24.67 16.71
C ALA A 479 -19.05 23.33 17.39
N SER A 480 -20.25 22.80 17.16
CA SER A 480 -20.61 21.45 17.64
C SER A 480 -20.08 20.43 16.64
N LEU A 481 -19.09 19.62 17.03
CA LEU A 481 -18.43 18.62 16.20
C LEU A 481 -18.30 17.31 16.97
N THR A 482 -18.28 16.20 16.22
CA THR A 482 -17.97 14.88 16.77
C THR A 482 -16.59 14.43 16.29
N PHE A 483 -15.69 14.16 17.21
CA PHE A 483 -14.44 13.46 16.90
C PHE A 483 -14.65 11.94 17.04
N ARG A 484 -14.31 11.20 15.99
CA ARG A 484 -14.21 9.73 15.96
C ARG A 484 -12.74 9.38 16.06
N LEU A 485 -12.30 8.96 17.24
CA LEU A 485 -10.89 8.69 17.53
C LEU A 485 -10.62 7.19 17.45
N HIS A 486 -9.75 6.76 16.55
CA HIS A 486 -9.36 5.37 16.42
C HIS A 486 -8.66 4.89 17.71
N ILE A 487 -9.13 3.81 18.28
CA ILE A 487 -8.46 3.08 19.35
C ILE A 487 -7.81 1.86 18.72
N PRO A 488 -6.48 1.86 18.53
CA PRO A 488 -5.81 0.77 17.81
C PRO A 488 -6.04 -0.59 18.46
N GLY A 489 -6.25 -1.62 17.63
CA GLY A 489 -6.57 -2.97 18.10
C GLY A 489 -5.49 -3.61 19.00
N TRP A 490 -4.24 -3.15 18.90
CA TRP A 490 -3.16 -3.56 19.81
C TRP A 490 -3.24 -2.88 21.20
N CYS A 491 -4.01 -1.81 21.36
CA CYS A 491 -4.07 -1.04 22.62
C CYS A 491 -5.13 -1.62 23.57
N HIS A 492 -4.68 -2.30 24.62
CA HIS A 492 -5.58 -2.88 25.63
C HIS A 492 -6.06 -1.89 26.68
N LYS A 493 -5.36 -0.77 26.86
CA LYS A 493 -5.70 0.29 27.82
C LYS A 493 -5.46 1.66 27.22
N ALA A 494 -6.55 2.29 26.83
CA ALA A 494 -6.53 3.68 26.42
C ALA A 494 -7.12 4.58 27.51
N ARG A 495 -6.63 5.81 27.61
CA ARG A 495 -7.24 6.89 28.39
C ARG A 495 -7.47 8.07 27.48
N ILE A 496 -8.59 8.73 27.65
CA ILE A 496 -8.91 9.97 26.93
C ILE A 496 -9.26 11.04 27.95
N SER A 497 -8.65 12.20 27.81
CA SER A 497 -9.06 13.39 28.52
C SER A 497 -9.43 14.51 27.55
N VAL A 498 -10.47 15.27 27.87
CA VAL A 498 -10.97 16.38 27.06
C VAL A 498 -11.00 17.61 27.94
N LYS A 499 -10.42 18.71 27.46
CA LYS A 499 -10.34 19.97 28.22
C LYS A 499 -9.75 19.78 29.63
N GLY A 500 -8.79 18.87 29.77
CA GLY A 500 -8.11 18.54 31.02
C GLY A 500 -8.89 17.62 31.98
N GLN A 501 -10.04 17.10 31.57
CA GLN A 501 -10.83 16.15 32.37
C GLN A 501 -10.84 14.78 31.72
N GLU A 502 -10.48 13.73 32.46
CA GLU A 502 -10.59 12.35 32.01
C GLU A 502 -12.04 11.98 31.80
N ILE A 503 -12.35 11.31 30.70
CA ILE A 503 -13.70 10.89 30.34
C ILE A 503 -13.79 9.35 30.28
N ASP A 504 -14.94 8.83 30.72
CA ASP A 504 -15.29 7.44 30.43
C ASP A 504 -15.86 7.36 29.01
N PHE A 505 -15.07 6.82 28.10
CA PHE A 505 -15.43 6.69 26.67
C PHE A 505 -15.82 5.26 26.27
N ALA A 506 -15.72 4.28 27.16
CA ALA A 506 -15.92 2.87 26.81
C ALA A 506 -17.30 2.62 26.15
N ALA A 507 -18.35 3.29 26.63
CA ALA A 507 -19.69 3.19 26.07
C ALA A 507 -19.85 3.90 24.71
N SER A 508 -18.90 4.76 24.32
CA SER A 508 -18.91 5.48 23.03
C SER A 508 -18.06 4.82 21.95
N VAL A 509 -17.39 3.70 22.26
CA VAL A 509 -16.59 2.96 21.27
C VAL A 509 -17.51 2.13 20.39
N GLU A 510 -17.50 2.43 19.11
CA GLU A 510 -18.18 1.67 18.08
C GLU A 510 -17.15 1.25 17.03
N LYS A 511 -17.05 -0.06 16.76
CA LYS A 511 -16.12 -0.61 15.76
C LYS A 511 -14.68 -0.05 15.89
N GLY A 512 -14.15 0.07 17.10
CA GLY A 512 -12.79 0.56 17.34
C GLY A 512 -12.63 2.10 17.30
N TYR A 513 -13.71 2.88 17.19
CA TYR A 513 -13.66 4.34 17.24
C TYR A 513 -14.42 4.89 18.45
N ALA A 514 -13.77 5.71 19.26
CA ALA A 514 -14.41 6.44 20.34
C ALA A 514 -15.03 7.74 19.81
N ALA A 515 -16.34 7.94 20.06
CA ALA A 515 -17.06 9.13 19.62
C ALA A 515 -17.14 10.17 20.75
N ILE A 516 -16.72 11.41 20.47
CA ILE A 516 -16.74 12.54 21.42
C ILE A 516 -17.45 13.73 20.77
N THR A 517 -18.68 13.97 21.15
CA THR A 517 -19.50 15.08 20.65
C THR A 517 -19.56 16.20 21.68
N LEU A 518 -19.08 17.37 21.34
CA LEU A 518 -19.05 18.55 22.21
C LEU A 518 -19.16 19.85 21.41
N ASP A 519 -19.47 20.93 22.10
CA ASP A 519 -19.27 22.30 21.62
C ASP A 519 -17.79 22.67 21.81
N TRP A 520 -17.06 22.65 20.70
CA TRP A 520 -15.62 22.93 20.67
C TRP A 520 -15.34 24.40 20.41
N LYS A 521 -14.23 24.89 20.95
CA LYS A 521 -13.72 26.25 20.74
C LYS A 521 -12.21 26.24 20.57
N ASP A 522 -11.71 27.36 20.10
CA ASP A 522 -10.29 27.58 19.92
C ASP A 522 -9.50 27.29 21.20
N GLY A 523 -8.41 26.54 21.08
CA GLY A 523 -7.57 26.14 22.21
C GLY A 523 -8.05 24.94 23.01
N ASP A 524 -9.21 24.34 22.69
CA ASP A 524 -9.62 23.07 23.33
C ASP A 524 -8.65 21.95 22.96
N GLU A 525 -8.45 21.02 23.90
CA GLU A 525 -7.53 19.87 23.70
C GLU A 525 -8.23 18.54 23.97
N ILE A 526 -7.83 17.53 23.19
CA ILE A 526 -8.04 16.11 23.47
C ILE A 526 -6.69 15.48 23.72
N ARG A 527 -6.56 14.70 24.77
CA ARG A 527 -5.35 13.90 25.02
C ARG A 527 -5.72 12.44 25.08
N LEU A 528 -5.00 11.65 24.29
CA LEU A 528 -5.05 10.19 24.33
C LEU A 528 -3.76 9.68 24.94
N SER A 529 -3.87 8.59 25.70
CA SER A 529 -2.72 7.86 26.22
C SER A 529 -2.98 6.37 25.98
N PHE A 530 -2.18 5.78 25.09
CA PHE A 530 -2.20 4.37 24.74
C PHE A 530 -1.12 3.65 25.52
N ASP A 531 -1.49 2.63 26.28
CA ASP A 531 -0.50 1.75 26.92
C ASP A 531 0.19 0.93 25.84
N MET A 532 1.52 1.03 25.76
CA MET A 532 2.36 0.35 24.76
C MET A 532 3.33 -0.64 25.43
N PRO A 533 2.85 -1.74 26.03
CA PRO A 533 3.73 -2.79 26.51
C PRO A 533 4.45 -3.46 25.34
N VAL A 534 5.55 -4.15 25.65
CA VAL A 534 6.13 -5.11 24.73
C VAL A 534 5.27 -6.36 24.75
N GLU A 535 4.70 -6.70 23.59
CA GLU A 535 3.81 -7.85 23.45
C GLU A 535 4.53 -9.03 22.80
N ARG A 536 4.22 -10.23 23.28
CA ARG A 536 4.56 -11.51 22.65
C ARG A 536 3.42 -11.93 21.75
N VAL A 537 3.73 -12.14 20.47
CA VAL A 537 2.76 -12.56 19.46
C VAL A 537 3.01 -14.01 19.10
N TYR A 538 1.95 -14.79 19.06
CA TYR A 538 1.97 -16.19 18.65
C TYR A 538 1.11 -16.39 17.42
N ALA A 539 1.61 -17.18 16.48
CA ALA A 539 0.85 -17.49 15.26
C ALA A 539 -0.26 -18.52 15.54
N HIS A 540 -1.27 -18.52 14.65
CA HIS A 540 -2.30 -19.55 14.69
C HIS A 540 -1.68 -20.94 14.54
N PRO A 541 -2.15 -21.98 15.27
CA PRO A 541 -1.54 -23.34 15.25
C PRO A 541 -1.44 -23.99 13.87
N ALA A 542 -2.24 -23.56 12.89
CA ALA A 542 -2.14 -24.03 11.51
C ALA A 542 -0.96 -23.43 10.72
N VAL A 543 -0.33 -22.36 11.22
CA VAL A 543 0.92 -21.79 10.67
C VAL A 543 2.08 -22.61 11.19
N GLY A 544 2.39 -23.71 10.52
CA GLY A 544 3.40 -24.67 10.97
C GLY A 544 4.81 -24.09 11.04
N GLU A 545 5.11 -23.09 10.24
CA GLU A 545 6.42 -22.41 10.18
C GLU A 545 6.75 -21.72 11.50
N ASP A 546 5.75 -21.22 12.21
CA ASP A 546 5.94 -20.47 13.46
C ASP A 546 5.64 -21.30 14.72
N ALA A 547 5.57 -22.62 14.59
CA ALA A 547 5.40 -23.51 15.72
C ALA A 547 6.57 -23.36 16.72
N ASN A 548 6.26 -23.14 18.00
CA ASN A 548 7.23 -22.86 19.07
C ASN A 548 8.08 -21.59 18.83
N ARG A 549 7.57 -20.64 18.06
CA ARG A 549 8.20 -19.33 17.84
C ARG A 549 7.35 -18.21 18.45
N VAL A 550 8.00 -17.11 18.71
CA VAL A 550 7.40 -15.87 19.21
C VAL A 550 7.93 -14.69 18.40
N ALA A 551 7.03 -13.78 18.02
CA ALA A 551 7.41 -12.46 17.50
C ALA A 551 7.16 -11.39 18.57
N PHE A 552 7.79 -10.23 18.42
CA PHE A 552 7.61 -9.11 19.33
C PHE A 552 6.98 -7.91 18.63
N LYS A 553 6.03 -7.29 19.33
CA LYS A 553 5.42 -6.02 18.94
C LYS A 553 5.47 -5.02 20.09
N ARG A 554 5.50 -3.74 19.74
CA ARG A 554 5.22 -2.66 20.68
C ARG A 554 4.44 -1.56 19.95
N GLY A 555 3.21 -1.35 20.38
CA GLY A 555 2.29 -0.52 19.59
C GLY A 555 2.13 -1.07 18.18
N PRO A 556 2.18 -0.23 17.13
CA PRO A 556 2.05 -0.68 15.73
C PRO A 556 3.31 -1.37 15.17
N VAL A 557 4.44 -1.31 15.87
CA VAL A 557 5.75 -1.72 15.35
C VAL A 557 6.04 -3.18 15.64
N VAL A 558 6.40 -3.95 14.62
CA VAL A 558 6.95 -5.30 14.70
C VAL A 558 8.47 -5.21 14.81
N TYR A 559 9.07 -6.11 15.57
CA TYR A 559 10.51 -6.14 15.83
C TYR A 559 11.16 -7.38 15.21
N CYS A 560 12.43 -7.23 14.86
CA CYS A 560 13.29 -8.34 14.43
C CYS A 560 14.66 -8.25 15.11
N VAL A 561 15.40 -9.34 15.09
CA VAL A 561 16.78 -9.40 15.59
C VAL A 561 17.71 -9.52 14.40
N GLU A 562 18.74 -8.66 14.34
CA GLU A 562 19.81 -8.73 13.37
C GLU A 562 21.10 -9.28 13.98
N GLN A 563 21.85 -10.01 13.15
CA GLN A 563 23.18 -10.51 13.54
C GLN A 563 24.11 -9.38 14.00
N ALA A 564 24.02 -8.20 13.38
CA ALA A 564 24.82 -7.02 13.74
C ALA A 564 24.64 -6.58 15.21
N ASP A 565 23.46 -6.83 15.80
CA ASP A 565 23.16 -6.42 17.18
C ASP A 565 23.58 -7.47 18.23
N ILE A 566 23.73 -8.73 17.85
CA ILE A 566 23.98 -9.84 18.78
C ILE A 566 25.29 -10.59 18.52
N GLY A 567 25.95 -10.35 17.37
CA GLY A 567 27.24 -10.97 17.01
C GLY A 567 27.17 -12.47 16.69
N THR A 568 25.96 -13.01 16.48
CA THR A 568 25.69 -14.40 16.09
C THR A 568 24.45 -14.47 15.23
N GLU A 569 24.20 -15.60 14.56
CA GLU A 569 22.96 -15.80 13.80
C GLU A 569 21.73 -15.83 14.74
N PRO A 570 20.69 -15.03 14.48
CA PRO A 570 19.47 -15.02 15.31
C PRO A 570 18.78 -16.39 15.45
N GLN A 571 18.92 -17.25 14.44
CA GLN A 571 18.39 -18.62 14.43
C GLN A 571 18.94 -19.51 15.58
N ARG A 572 20.07 -19.10 16.16
CA ARG A 572 20.66 -19.77 17.32
C ARG A 572 20.10 -19.30 18.66
N LEU A 573 19.33 -18.21 18.68
CA LEU A 573 18.68 -17.73 19.90
C LEU A 573 17.55 -18.65 20.36
N ARG A 574 17.40 -18.72 21.68
CA ARG A 574 16.23 -19.30 22.35
C ARG A 574 15.71 -18.27 23.34
N ILE A 575 14.49 -17.82 23.10
CA ILE A 575 13.84 -16.79 23.90
C ILE A 575 13.27 -17.44 25.16
N ILE A 576 13.66 -16.97 26.32
CA ILE A 576 13.12 -17.45 27.59
C ILE A 576 11.68 -16.95 27.71
N ARG A 577 10.72 -17.87 27.88
CA ARG A 577 9.28 -17.59 27.84
C ARG A 577 8.84 -16.42 28.72
N ASP A 578 9.31 -16.36 29.94
CA ASP A 578 8.91 -15.36 30.93
C ASP A 578 9.93 -14.23 31.10
N ALA A 579 10.98 -14.18 30.26
CA ALA A 579 11.96 -13.10 30.32
C ALA A 579 11.36 -11.75 29.98
N ALA A 580 11.60 -10.77 30.82
CA ALA A 580 11.15 -9.40 30.61
C ALA A 580 11.96 -8.73 29.50
N LEU A 581 11.26 -8.09 28.57
CA LEU A 581 11.85 -7.23 27.55
C LEU A 581 11.69 -5.77 27.96
N LYS A 582 12.75 -5.00 27.79
CA LYS A 582 12.81 -3.58 28.15
C LYS A 582 12.87 -2.72 26.90
N PRO A 583 11.86 -1.88 26.65
CA PRO A 583 11.95 -0.89 25.60
C PRO A 583 12.92 0.23 26.01
N ARG A 584 13.80 0.64 25.09
CA ARG A 584 14.72 1.76 25.28
C ARG A 584 14.81 2.57 23.97
N PHE A 585 14.68 3.89 24.06
CA PHE A 585 14.91 4.75 22.91
C PHE A 585 16.42 4.83 22.63
N ASP A 586 16.82 4.49 21.42
CA ASP A 586 18.19 4.54 20.90
C ASP A 586 18.30 5.67 19.88
N ALA A 587 18.83 6.81 20.28
CA ALA A 587 18.92 8.00 19.45
C ALA A 587 19.90 7.85 18.28
N ASP A 588 20.86 6.92 18.39
CA ASP A 588 21.92 6.72 17.40
C ASP A 588 21.50 5.68 16.33
N LEU A 589 20.43 4.94 16.57
CA LEU A 589 19.95 3.94 15.63
C LEU A 589 19.15 4.60 14.49
N LEU A 590 19.78 4.80 13.33
CA LEU A 590 19.13 5.17 12.05
C LEU A 590 18.16 6.36 12.15
N GLY A 591 18.48 7.35 12.96
CA GLY A 591 17.66 8.54 13.19
C GLY A 591 16.77 8.49 14.43
N GLY A 592 16.95 7.48 15.28
CA GLY A 592 16.26 7.29 16.55
C GLY A 592 15.10 6.30 16.47
N ALA A 593 15.14 5.26 17.29
CA ALA A 593 14.09 4.26 17.39
C ALA A 593 14.02 3.65 18.78
N VAL A 594 12.86 3.10 19.17
CA VAL A 594 12.78 2.25 20.35
C VAL A 594 13.26 0.86 19.98
N VAL A 595 14.24 0.36 20.73
CA VAL A 595 14.75 -1.02 20.66
C VAL A 595 14.22 -1.83 21.84
N LEU A 596 14.18 -3.14 21.70
CA LEU A 596 13.83 -4.06 22.80
C LEU A 596 15.08 -4.80 23.25
N GLU A 597 15.40 -4.72 24.52
CA GLU A 597 16.54 -5.39 25.12
C GLU A 597 16.10 -6.46 26.12
N GLY A 598 16.79 -7.59 26.16
CA GLY A 598 16.44 -8.69 27.04
C GLY A 598 17.51 -9.76 27.13
N ASP A 599 17.22 -10.77 27.93
CA ASP A 599 18.05 -11.96 28.10
C ASP A 599 17.46 -13.11 27.29
N ALA A 600 18.33 -13.86 26.63
CA ALA A 600 18.03 -15.06 25.86
C ALA A 600 19.10 -16.13 26.16
N LEU A 601 18.95 -17.26 25.49
CA LEU A 601 19.97 -18.31 25.46
C LEU A 601 20.47 -18.47 24.02
N GLU A 602 21.73 -18.81 23.84
CA GLU A 602 22.30 -19.15 22.54
C GLU A 602 22.64 -20.64 22.48
N ALA A 603 22.19 -21.33 21.46
CA ALA A 603 22.56 -22.70 21.17
C ALA A 603 24.05 -22.77 20.77
N ASP A 604 24.87 -23.43 21.57
CA ASP A 604 26.31 -23.55 21.35
C ASP A 604 26.62 -24.60 20.29
N ALA A 605 27.25 -24.16 19.20
CA ALA A 605 27.74 -25.04 18.15
C ALA A 605 29.19 -25.51 18.35
N GLY A 606 29.89 -25.04 19.41
CA GLY A 606 31.31 -25.31 19.62
C GLY A 606 31.67 -26.80 19.76
N ASP A 607 30.79 -27.57 20.36
CA ASP A 607 30.96 -29.02 20.56
C ASP A 607 30.59 -29.88 19.32
N TRP A 608 30.12 -29.27 18.22
CA TRP A 608 29.55 -29.99 17.06
C TRP A 608 30.57 -30.32 15.99
N SER A 609 31.84 -30.03 16.21
CA SER A 609 32.91 -30.19 15.22
C SER A 609 32.83 -31.54 14.49
N GLY A 610 32.62 -31.51 13.19
CA GLY A 610 32.51 -32.68 12.31
C GLY A 610 31.24 -33.54 12.47
N LYS A 611 30.21 -33.07 13.18
CA LYS A 611 28.95 -33.82 13.36
C LYS A 611 27.75 -32.96 12.95
N LEU A 612 26.93 -33.47 12.07
CA LEU A 612 25.67 -32.83 11.69
C LEU A 612 24.53 -33.19 12.66
N TYR A 613 24.52 -34.41 13.21
CA TYR A 613 23.47 -34.90 14.08
C TYR A 613 24.04 -35.46 15.38
N ARG A 614 23.32 -35.27 16.49
CA ARG A 614 23.61 -35.84 17.83
C ARG A 614 22.33 -36.38 18.47
N THR A 615 22.48 -37.25 19.46
CA THR A 615 21.38 -37.79 20.29
C THR A 615 21.09 -36.91 21.52
N SER A 616 21.88 -35.87 21.75
CA SER A 616 21.69 -34.88 22.82
C SER A 616 21.48 -33.49 22.21
N PRO A 617 20.62 -32.64 22.80
CA PRO A 617 20.45 -31.26 22.34
C PRO A 617 21.75 -30.46 22.51
N PRO A 618 21.89 -29.29 21.82
CA PRO A 618 22.98 -28.36 22.05
C PRO A 618 22.93 -27.83 23.48
N SER A 619 24.11 -27.53 24.06
CA SER A 619 24.16 -26.74 25.28
C SER A 619 23.70 -25.31 25.02
N LEU A 620 23.04 -24.69 25.99
CA LEU A 620 22.55 -23.32 25.92
C LEU A 620 23.44 -22.43 26.82
N LYS A 621 23.81 -21.25 26.28
CA LYS A 621 24.61 -20.25 27.02
C LYS A 621 23.79 -18.95 27.15
N PRO A 622 23.88 -18.26 28.31
CA PRO A 622 23.25 -16.94 28.43
C PRO A 622 23.72 -15.98 27.35
N LYS A 623 22.79 -15.24 26.77
CA LYS A 623 23.02 -14.25 25.70
C LYS A 623 22.11 -13.05 25.91
N ALA A 624 22.68 -11.86 25.96
CA ALA A 624 21.88 -10.65 25.80
C ALA A 624 21.48 -10.50 24.33
N PHE A 625 20.27 -10.03 24.07
CA PHE A 625 19.83 -9.70 22.71
C PHE A 625 19.21 -8.32 22.64
N LYS A 626 19.22 -7.75 21.45
CA LYS A 626 18.54 -6.51 21.09
C LYS A 626 17.71 -6.76 19.83
N ALA A 627 16.44 -6.40 19.88
CA ALA A 627 15.56 -6.37 18.72
C ALA A 627 15.32 -4.93 18.29
N ILE A 628 15.25 -4.71 16.98
CA ILE A 628 15.02 -3.41 16.34
C ILE A 628 13.72 -3.43 15.56
N PRO A 629 13.12 -2.27 15.24
CA PRO A 629 11.96 -2.20 14.33
C PRO A 629 12.23 -2.89 13.01
N TYR A 630 11.29 -3.73 12.56
CA TYR A 630 11.42 -4.51 11.32
C TYR A 630 11.68 -3.64 10.09
N HIS A 631 11.06 -2.47 9.98
CA HIS A 631 11.29 -1.57 8.84
C HIS A 631 12.72 -1.00 8.77
N LEU A 632 13.50 -1.14 9.84
CA LEU A 632 14.89 -0.65 9.89
C LEU A 632 15.94 -1.73 9.56
N TRP A 633 15.57 -3.01 9.45
CA TRP A 633 16.56 -4.04 9.14
C TRP A 633 17.25 -3.86 7.79
N ALA A 634 18.43 -4.42 7.63
CA ALA A 634 19.28 -4.31 6.42
C ALA A 634 19.59 -2.86 5.96
N ASN A 635 19.61 -1.90 6.91
CA ASN A 635 20.13 -0.55 6.68
C ASN A 635 21.57 -0.36 7.19
N ARG A 636 22.16 -1.42 7.75
CA ARG A 636 23.51 -1.44 8.32
C ARG A 636 24.32 -2.56 7.65
N ASP A 637 25.25 -3.16 8.39
CA ASP A 637 26.08 -4.26 7.89
C ASP A 637 25.24 -5.46 7.47
N GLU A 638 25.69 -6.17 6.44
CA GLU A 638 25.08 -7.40 5.98
C GLU A 638 25.11 -8.47 7.08
N GLY A 639 24.04 -9.24 7.21
CA GLY A 639 23.94 -10.29 8.23
C GLY A 639 22.57 -10.95 8.26
N ALA A 640 22.48 -12.00 9.07
CA ALA A 640 21.22 -12.72 9.27
C ALA A 640 20.22 -11.87 10.05
N MET A 641 18.93 -12.13 9.80
CA MET A 641 17.81 -11.47 10.49
C MET A 641 16.70 -12.48 10.77
N GLN A 642 15.96 -12.28 11.87
CA GLN A 642 14.78 -13.08 12.18
C GLN A 642 13.72 -12.29 12.93
N VAL A 643 12.44 -12.45 12.51
CA VAL A 643 11.26 -11.91 13.20
C VAL A 643 10.70 -12.92 14.19
N TRP A 644 10.47 -14.16 13.76
CA TRP A 644 9.93 -15.24 14.59
C TRP A 644 11.04 -16.04 15.25
N LEU A 645 11.26 -15.81 16.54
CA LEU A 645 12.34 -16.39 17.32
C LEU A 645 11.87 -17.66 18.05
N THR A 646 12.73 -18.68 18.13
CA THR A 646 12.41 -19.90 18.86
C THR A 646 12.26 -19.61 20.35
N GLU A 647 11.15 -20.06 20.96
CA GLU A 647 10.89 -19.92 22.39
C GLU A 647 11.29 -21.20 23.17
N GLU A 648 11.89 -21.02 24.35
CA GLU A 648 12.36 -22.11 25.22
C GLU A 648 11.58 -22.11 26.53
#